data_3b627287a5499e9b011e599c7077e873
#
_entry.id   3b627287a5499e9b011e599c7077e873
#
_cell.length_a   1.000
_cell.length_b   1.000
_cell.length_c   1.000
_cell.angle_alpha   90.00
_cell.angle_beta   90.00
_cell.angle_gamma   90.00
#
_symmetry.space_group_name_H-M   'P 1'
#
loop_
_entity.id
_entity.type
_entity.pdbx_description
1 polymer ?
#
loop_
_entity_poly.entity_id
_entity_poly.type
_entity_poly.pdbx_seq_one_letter_code
_entity_poly.pdbx_strand_id
1 'polypeptide(L)'
;MDEHYDVGIVGWWYNLNYGGTITYYALYRKIEELGYSVCMIERSNANTNDEVPRVFAKNHYNISPIYSYDDMYKLNDLCDCFIVGSDQLWNPYLMTWSGPEFFLHFADNTKKKIAYSTSFGNINGCELSFIEKYKPLLEKFDGISVREDYAVEICKRDFGLKVTQNCDPVFLVDRSEFEKVADESRKKYDGKYVLKFLLDPNEEKLQASVFIQDKIDIDRYENFTDLQFIEDNLLAFGEEKVNVKVPIEEFLEAYRKADFVITDSFHGTCLAIIFSKPFITFSNYKRGNKRFESLFNWLGIRNRLVENIEDIYQNDDYFKLYNYSKINDIIINSRKKSEDWLRFYLLKENGLHINNKIKTQYELLDENPDFRKIRILLTLLRDYHIKHVVLSPGGRDVPLVRMFEYNNDVFEIHSVTDERSAAYYGLGIATQLQEPVVCVCTSGTAVSNYLPAVTEAYFTGIPLIVVTADRREVYHGQGEDQTIPQENVFHGVIKKSITLPESSGYMAEYQVRRDISDCILETMHNGYGPTHINISIDNITMGAQLGREHWRLLPYINPHIRRVSASDTNEERMKWVEELKKSNRILIVYGQNVKPNEKQLNAINNFAEKYNCVIVTDFISNLDCEYTVKPYNMLNEIDQRSFNEKLSPDILISVGGKSLMNDPLTFKIRNGLQGIRHWSVVPNGNFKDFYFRLTSVLEMSQDYFFEWFGQSAGDIKNKGEYLQVWKNMSEQASFPVDDRYNAHFIQKNFIPIIPENSLLHLGVGQSFFDSRRYKLKSSVSVYCNMGTNGIDGCTSTFMGQCAVEKDRLCFLLVGDLSFFYDMNSIWNKKLNKNIRILMVNNNGTRLLSGHRLKNISSVHNTSARGWVESTGFGYMEAHSKEEYLEKIRFFVSNESDRALFFEVFCN
;
A
#
# COMPACT_ATOMS: atom_id res chain seq x y z
N MET A 1 -16.06 26.83 41.43
CA MET A 1 -15.40 26.83 40.13
C MET A 1 -16.04 25.69 39.38
N ASP A 2 -16.81 26.03 38.36
CA ASP A 2 -17.49 25.03 37.56
C ASP A 2 -16.42 24.27 36.75
N GLU A 3 -16.15 23.04 37.15
CA GLU A 3 -15.23 22.16 36.40
C GLU A 3 -15.88 21.88 35.05
N HIS A 4 -15.17 22.17 33.97
CA HIS A 4 -15.58 21.92 32.59
C HIS A 4 -14.65 20.87 31.97
N TYR A 5 -15.23 19.90 31.24
CA TYR A 5 -14.50 18.80 30.62
C TYR A 5 -14.67 18.79 29.10
N ASP A 6 -13.65 18.37 28.40
CA ASP A 6 -13.71 18.22 26.95
C ASP A 6 -14.69 17.11 26.55
N VAL A 7 -14.69 16.01 27.30
CA VAL A 7 -15.45 14.80 26.96
C VAL A 7 -16.18 14.24 28.17
N GLY A 8 -17.49 14.01 28.02
CA GLY A 8 -18.33 13.25 28.92
C GLY A 8 -18.62 11.86 28.40
N ILE A 9 -18.27 10.79 29.14
CA ILE A 9 -18.55 9.40 28.77
C ILE A 9 -19.87 8.96 29.39
N VAL A 10 -20.79 8.47 28.53
CA VAL A 10 -22.13 8.02 28.92
C VAL A 10 -22.21 6.49 28.76
N GLY A 11 -22.54 5.79 29.81
CA GLY A 11 -22.64 4.33 29.76
C GLY A 11 -22.85 3.66 31.14
N TRP A 12 -22.76 2.34 31.16
CA TRP A 12 -22.94 1.52 32.37
C TRP A 12 -21.63 1.29 33.14
N TRP A 13 -20.81 2.30 33.32
CA TRP A 13 -19.50 2.23 33.96
C TRP A 13 -19.56 1.86 35.46
N TYR A 14 -20.71 2.01 36.06
CA TYR A 14 -21.00 1.70 37.47
C TYR A 14 -21.81 0.40 37.67
N ASN A 15 -22.01 -0.36 36.61
CA ASN A 15 -22.80 -1.60 36.66
C ASN A 15 -22.04 -2.71 37.41
N LEU A 16 -22.77 -3.64 38.03
CA LEU A 16 -22.21 -4.78 38.74
C LEU A 16 -21.58 -5.82 37.83
N ASN A 17 -20.59 -5.39 37.07
CA ASN A 17 -19.93 -6.19 36.05
C ASN A 17 -18.44 -5.81 35.89
N TYR A 18 -17.54 -6.77 36.11
CA TYR A 18 -16.10 -6.58 35.93
C TYR A 18 -15.76 -6.13 34.53
N GLY A 19 -16.33 -6.78 33.52
CA GLY A 19 -16.07 -6.49 32.13
C GLY A 19 -16.45 -5.06 31.74
N GLY A 20 -17.61 -4.58 32.16
CA GLY A 20 -18.03 -3.20 31.94
C GLY A 20 -17.07 -2.20 32.55
N THR A 21 -16.71 -2.39 33.83
CA THR A 21 -15.77 -1.49 34.53
C THR A 21 -14.43 -1.37 33.79
N ILE A 22 -13.86 -2.51 33.37
CA ILE A 22 -12.58 -2.55 32.64
C ILE A 22 -12.67 -1.90 31.26
N THR A 23 -13.80 -2.11 30.57
CA THR A 23 -14.06 -1.50 29.25
C THR A 23 -14.11 0.03 29.33
N TYR A 24 -14.84 0.56 30.30
CA TYR A 24 -14.93 2.01 30.48
C TYR A 24 -13.62 2.62 30.99
N TYR A 25 -12.86 1.89 31.81
CA TYR A 25 -11.52 2.31 32.21
C TYR A 25 -10.61 2.47 30.99
N ALA A 26 -10.60 1.49 30.10
CA ALA A 26 -9.78 1.54 28.89
C ALA A 26 -10.19 2.71 27.96
N LEU A 27 -11.50 2.97 27.81
CA LEU A 27 -11.98 4.10 27.02
C LEU A 27 -11.59 5.44 27.65
N TYR A 28 -11.79 5.59 28.94
CA TYR A 28 -11.43 6.78 29.71
C TYR A 28 -9.94 7.10 29.60
N ARG A 29 -9.07 6.10 29.85
CA ARG A 29 -7.62 6.25 29.78
C ARG A 29 -7.16 6.59 28.37
N LYS A 30 -7.76 5.99 27.33
CA LYS A 30 -7.41 6.30 25.96
C LYS A 30 -7.75 7.74 25.60
N ILE A 31 -8.88 8.26 26.01
CA ILE A 31 -9.27 9.65 25.73
C ILE A 31 -8.34 10.62 26.47
N GLU A 32 -7.96 10.32 27.74
CA GLU A 32 -6.95 11.10 28.45
C GLU A 32 -5.57 11.05 27.75
N GLU A 33 -5.14 9.88 27.28
CA GLU A 33 -3.88 9.70 26.53
C GLU A 33 -3.89 10.55 25.25
N LEU A 34 -5.06 10.75 24.63
CA LEU A 34 -5.27 11.60 23.49
C LEU A 34 -5.21 13.11 23.82
N GLY A 35 -5.11 13.48 25.10
CA GLY A 35 -4.93 14.86 25.57
C GLY A 35 -6.22 15.60 25.93
N TYR A 36 -7.35 14.90 26.10
CA TYR A 36 -8.64 15.49 26.49
C TYR A 36 -8.92 15.34 27.98
N SER A 37 -9.52 16.34 28.59
CA SER A 37 -10.10 16.24 29.94
C SER A 37 -11.41 15.46 29.88
N VAL A 38 -11.55 14.45 30.75
CA VAL A 38 -12.64 13.48 30.66
C VAL A 38 -13.41 13.41 31.98
N CYS A 39 -14.74 13.30 31.92
CA CYS A 39 -15.53 12.88 33.05
C CYS A 39 -16.53 11.76 32.72
N MET A 40 -16.83 10.92 33.69
CA MET A 40 -17.87 9.91 33.58
C MET A 40 -19.21 10.51 34.01
N ILE A 41 -20.22 10.36 33.13
CA ILE A 41 -21.54 10.92 33.41
C ILE A 41 -22.30 10.04 34.37
N GLU A 42 -22.68 10.62 35.51
CA GLU A 42 -23.42 9.95 36.60
C GLU A 42 -24.94 10.02 36.40
N ARG A 43 -25.66 8.92 36.71
CA ARG A 43 -27.13 8.84 36.61
C ARG A 43 -27.77 8.79 37.98
N SER A 44 -28.99 9.34 38.12
CA SER A 44 -29.73 9.51 39.35
C SER A 44 -30.19 8.20 40.09
N ASN A 45 -30.13 7.04 39.45
CA ASN A 45 -30.67 5.78 40.01
C ASN A 45 -29.59 4.83 40.52
N ALA A 46 -28.38 5.28 40.70
CA ALA A 46 -27.28 4.42 41.14
C ALA A 46 -27.21 4.39 42.70
N ASN A 47 -27.91 3.44 43.30
CA ASN A 47 -28.16 3.41 44.72
C ASN A 47 -27.13 2.65 45.58
N THR A 48 -25.86 2.48 45.14
CA THR A 48 -24.90 1.67 45.90
C THR A 48 -23.52 2.28 45.93
N ASN A 49 -23.25 3.06 46.99
CA ASN A 49 -21.95 3.77 47.15
C ASN A 49 -20.75 2.85 47.45
N ASP A 50 -20.98 1.59 47.80
CA ASP A 50 -19.94 0.66 48.27
C ASP A 50 -19.73 -0.57 47.36
N GLU A 51 -20.34 -0.59 46.19
CA GLU A 51 -20.12 -1.66 45.21
C GLU A 51 -18.77 -1.52 44.51
N VAL A 52 -18.16 -2.66 44.17
CA VAL A 52 -16.81 -2.76 43.61
C VAL A 52 -16.55 -1.78 42.43
N PRO A 53 -17.43 -1.63 41.43
CA PRO A 53 -17.20 -0.69 40.33
C PRO A 53 -17.16 0.78 40.74
N ARG A 54 -17.95 1.15 41.77
CA ARG A 54 -18.00 2.51 42.31
C ARG A 54 -16.79 2.86 43.16
N VAL A 55 -16.29 1.93 43.95
CA VAL A 55 -15.03 2.11 44.68
C VAL A 55 -13.89 2.33 43.71
N PHE A 56 -13.82 1.52 42.68
CA PHE A 56 -12.83 1.69 41.57
C PHE A 56 -12.98 3.05 40.91
N ALA A 57 -14.21 3.42 40.52
CA ALA A 57 -14.48 4.68 39.83
C ALA A 57 -14.07 5.92 40.63
N LYS A 58 -14.29 5.94 41.95
CA LYS A 58 -13.87 7.05 42.80
C LYS A 58 -12.36 7.29 42.81
N ASN A 59 -11.58 6.24 42.57
CA ASN A 59 -10.12 6.31 42.57
C ASN A 59 -9.53 6.64 41.21
N HIS A 60 -10.27 6.37 40.11
CA HIS A 60 -9.72 6.40 38.74
C HIS A 60 -10.40 7.37 37.78
N TYR A 61 -11.55 7.98 38.16
CA TYR A 61 -12.30 8.85 37.25
C TYR A 61 -12.64 10.20 37.86
N ASN A 62 -12.72 11.23 37.02
CA ASN A 62 -13.55 12.38 37.30
C ASN A 62 -15.01 11.98 37.03
N ILE A 63 -15.91 12.28 37.97
CA ILE A 63 -17.31 11.89 37.89
C ILE A 63 -18.17 13.14 37.95
N SER A 64 -19.13 13.28 37.02
CA SER A 64 -20.06 14.40 36.99
C SER A 64 -20.95 14.47 38.26
N PRO A 65 -21.50 15.62 38.59
CA PRO A 65 -22.63 15.68 39.50
C PRO A 65 -23.78 14.78 39.04
N ILE A 66 -24.58 14.31 39.98
CA ILE A 66 -25.78 13.50 39.69
C ILE A 66 -26.88 14.42 39.18
N TYR A 67 -27.39 14.12 37.97
CA TYR A 67 -28.51 14.82 37.38
C TYR A 67 -29.76 13.93 37.35
N SER A 68 -30.94 14.51 37.62
CA SER A 68 -32.20 13.84 37.34
C SER A 68 -32.36 13.72 35.81
N TYR A 69 -33.26 12.83 35.37
CA TYR A 69 -33.54 12.66 33.94
C TYR A 69 -33.94 13.98 33.24
N ASP A 70 -34.77 14.77 33.94
CA ASP A 70 -35.26 16.07 33.44
C ASP A 70 -34.16 17.17 33.45
N ASP A 71 -33.09 16.99 34.21
CA ASP A 71 -32.00 17.95 34.34
C ASP A 71 -30.76 17.59 33.51
N MET A 72 -30.76 16.49 32.76
CA MET A 72 -29.61 16.03 31.99
C MET A 72 -29.16 17.06 30.93
N TYR A 73 -30.00 17.98 30.48
CA TYR A 73 -29.62 19.07 29.58
C TYR A 73 -28.54 19.98 30.18
N LYS A 74 -28.39 20.05 31.50
CA LYS A 74 -27.34 20.82 32.20
C LYS A 74 -25.94 20.24 31.94
N LEU A 75 -25.82 19.00 31.50
CA LEU A 75 -24.57 18.40 31.07
C LEU A 75 -23.93 19.14 29.90
N ASN A 76 -24.72 19.89 29.10
CA ASN A 76 -24.20 20.71 28.03
C ASN A 76 -23.30 21.84 28.51
N ASP A 77 -23.49 22.31 29.75
CA ASP A 77 -22.60 23.31 30.38
C ASP A 77 -21.32 22.66 30.92
N LEU A 78 -21.34 21.35 31.18
CA LEU A 78 -20.23 20.59 31.77
C LEU A 78 -19.27 20.02 30.72
N CYS A 79 -19.77 19.59 29.56
CA CYS A 79 -18.96 18.93 28.54
C CYS A 79 -19.20 19.49 27.14
N ASP A 80 -18.16 19.48 26.30
CA ASP A 80 -18.25 19.88 24.90
C ASP A 80 -18.58 18.74 23.95
N CYS A 81 -18.20 17.54 24.29
CA CYS A 81 -18.41 16.31 23.53
C CYS A 81 -18.98 15.23 24.45
N PHE A 82 -19.91 14.45 23.91
CA PHE A 82 -20.42 13.26 24.61
C PHE A 82 -20.10 12.01 23.82
N ILE A 83 -19.50 11.02 24.50
CA ILE A 83 -19.24 9.71 23.94
C ILE A 83 -20.16 8.72 24.61
N VAL A 84 -21.04 8.08 23.85
CA VAL A 84 -21.71 6.87 24.33
C VAL A 84 -20.81 5.69 24.03
N GLY A 85 -20.34 5.06 25.09
CA GLY A 85 -19.28 4.08 24.97
C GLY A 85 -19.81 2.68 25.00
N SER A 86 -18.94 1.79 24.76
CA SER A 86 -19.05 0.37 24.52
C SER A 86 -20.04 -0.39 25.42
N ASP A 87 -20.26 -1.65 25.08
CA ASP A 87 -21.23 -2.57 25.62
C ASP A 87 -22.63 -2.47 24.95
N GLN A 88 -23.55 -3.30 25.38
CA GLN A 88 -24.88 -3.53 24.77
C GLN A 88 -25.88 -2.38 25.01
N LEU A 89 -25.43 -1.14 24.92
CA LEU A 89 -26.21 0.04 25.18
C LEU A 89 -27.39 0.24 24.21
N TRP A 90 -27.30 -0.35 23.01
CA TRP A 90 -28.34 -0.29 21.99
C TRP A 90 -29.12 -1.60 21.82
N ASN A 91 -29.03 -2.50 22.83
CA ASN A 91 -29.79 -3.73 22.84
C ASN A 91 -31.25 -3.45 23.19
N PRO A 92 -32.26 -3.67 22.29
CA PRO A 92 -33.65 -3.35 22.52
C PRO A 92 -34.24 -4.03 23.75
N TYR A 93 -33.76 -5.23 24.10
CA TYR A 93 -34.26 -6.01 25.23
C TYR A 93 -33.74 -5.47 26.57
N LEU A 94 -32.55 -4.85 26.58
CA LEU A 94 -31.99 -4.25 27.80
C LEU A 94 -32.43 -2.80 27.98
N MET A 95 -32.90 -2.15 26.92
CA MET A 95 -33.36 -0.76 26.97
C MET A 95 -34.72 -0.54 27.66
N THR A 96 -35.40 -1.57 28.03
CA THR A 96 -36.59 -1.45 28.92
C THR A 96 -36.25 -0.84 30.28
N TRP A 97 -34.96 -0.89 30.66
CA TRP A 97 -34.41 -0.40 31.93
C TRP A 97 -33.63 0.92 31.79
N SER A 98 -33.37 1.37 30.58
CA SER A 98 -32.58 2.56 30.27
C SER A 98 -33.33 3.43 29.26
N GLY A 99 -33.24 4.74 29.42
CA GLY A 99 -33.91 5.70 28.56
C GLY A 99 -33.11 6.08 27.32
N PRO A 100 -33.54 7.12 26.62
CA PRO A 100 -32.89 7.62 25.39
C PRO A 100 -31.54 8.31 25.62
N GLU A 101 -31.03 8.34 26.85
CA GLU A 101 -29.71 8.92 27.17
C GLU A 101 -28.56 8.25 26.41
N PHE A 102 -28.66 6.95 26.12
CA PHE A 102 -27.67 6.25 25.32
C PHE A 102 -27.75 6.57 23.81
N PHE A 103 -28.71 7.41 23.43
CA PHE A 103 -28.78 8.07 22.12
C PHE A 103 -28.49 9.56 22.23
N LEU A 104 -27.91 10.01 23.35
CA LEU A 104 -27.52 11.38 23.61
C LEU A 104 -28.64 12.41 23.34
N HIS A 105 -29.88 12.06 23.70
CA HIS A 105 -31.05 12.90 23.43
C HIS A 105 -30.99 14.26 24.11
N PHE A 106 -30.26 14.36 25.25
CA PHE A 106 -30.10 15.55 26.07
C PHE A 106 -29.03 16.51 25.53
N ALA A 107 -28.14 15.99 24.64
CA ALA A 107 -27.04 16.79 24.12
C ALA A 107 -27.54 17.75 23.04
N ASP A 108 -27.17 19.02 23.15
CA ASP A 108 -27.51 20.07 22.19
C ASP A 108 -26.92 19.80 20.80
N ASN A 109 -27.49 20.43 19.77
CA ASN A 109 -26.98 20.29 18.41
C ASN A 109 -25.57 20.92 18.22
N THR A 110 -25.14 21.75 19.13
CA THR A 110 -23.80 22.36 19.15
C THR A 110 -22.75 21.45 19.79
N LYS A 111 -23.16 20.37 20.47
CA LYS A 111 -22.27 19.43 21.13
C LYS A 111 -21.94 18.24 20.24
N LYS A 112 -20.69 17.79 20.25
CA LYS A 112 -20.29 16.58 19.55
C LYS A 112 -20.91 15.34 20.16
N LYS A 113 -21.38 14.43 19.31
CA LYS A 113 -22.03 13.17 19.66
C LYS A 113 -21.33 12.02 18.99
N ILE A 114 -20.70 11.18 19.79
CA ILE A 114 -19.91 10.04 19.30
C ILE A 114 -20.41 8.76 19.92
N ALA A 115 -20.57 7.70 19.12
CA ALA A 115 -20.76 6.34 19.63
C ALA A 115 -19.50 5.52 19.36
N TYR A 116 -18.85 5.06 20.45
CA TYR A 116 -17.65 4.27 20.31
C TYR A 116 -17.88 2.80 20.63
N SER A 117 -17.75 1.94 19.63
CA SER A 117 -17.82 0.48 19.76
C SER A 117 -19.08 -0.01 20.50
N THR A 118 -20.22 0.65 20.27
CA THR A 118 -21.50 0.34 20.90
C THR A 118 -22.08 -0.94 20.29
N SER A 119 -22.79 -1.75 21.08
CA SER A 119 -23.32 -3.05 20.68
C SER A 119 -24.85 -3.13 20.77
N PHE A 120 -25.46 -3.84 19.81
CA PHE A 120 -26.88 -4.22 19.85
C PHE A 120 -27.13 -5.55 20.59
N GLY A 121 -26.11 -6.20 21.10
CA GLY A 121 -26.23 -7.51 21.72
C GLY A 121 -26.51 -8.62 20.70
N ASN A 122 -27.23 -9.66 21.14
CA ASN A 122 -27.46 -10.86 20.31
C ASN A 122 -28.75 -10.77 19.49
N ILE A 123 -28.88 -9.75 18.62
CA ILE A 123 -30.08 -9.57 17.79
C ILE A 123 -29.77 -9.72 16.29
N ASN A 124 -30.80 -10.02 15.52
CA ASN A 124 -30.72 -10.12 14.06
C ASN A 124 -31.21 -8.85 13.34
N GLY A 125 -31.83 -7.93 14.07
CA GLY A 125 -32.39 -6.67 13.56
C GLY A 125 -33.26 -6.00 14.61
N CYS A 126 -33.65 -4.75 14.36
CA CYS A 126 -34.47 -3.94 15.23
C CYS A 126 -35.92 -3.94 14.78
N GLU A 127 -36.87 -3.89 15.73
CA GLU A 127 -38.28 -3.69 15.44
C GLU A 127 -38.51 -2.27 14.89
N LEU A 128 -39.56 -2.11 14.06
CA LEU A 128 -39.86 -0.85 13.40
C LEU A 128 -40.08 0.29 14.43
N SER A 129 -40.76 0.01 15.53
CA SER A 129 -41.00 0.97 16.62
C SER A 129 -39.71 1.49 17.26
N PHE A 130 -38.70 0.62 17.40
CA PHE A 130 -37.39 0.99 17.89
C PHE A 130 -36.64 1.85 16.85
N ILE A 131 -36.72 1.47 15.60
CA ILE A 131 -36.08 2.21 14.50
C ILE A 131 -36.67 3.62 14.40
N GLU A 132 -37.99 3.74 14.35
CA GLU A 132 -38.68 5.04 14.25
C GLU A 132 -38.36 5.97 15.41
N LYS A 133 -38.24 5.41 16.62
CA LYS A 133 -37.93 6.18 17.84
C LYS A 133 -36.50 6.70 17.87
N TYR A 134 -35.51 5.88 17.50
CA TYR A 134 -34.10 6.18 17.76
C TYR A 134 -33.29 6.61 16.51
N LYS A 135 -33.75 6.31 15.30
CA LYS A 135 -33.12 6.76 14.06
C LYS A 135 -32.89 8.28 14.01
N PRO A 136 -33.89 9.14 14.37
CA PRO A 136 -33.69 10.60 14.33
C PRO A 136 -32.63 11.11 15.32
N LEU A 137 -32.34 10.34 16.39
CA LEU A 137 -31.28 10.64 17.33
C LEU A 137 -29.93 10.19 16.79
N LEU A 138 -29.86 8.99 16.23
CA LEU A 138 -28.63 8.44 15.65
C LEU A 138 -28.13 9.25 14.46
N GLU A 139 -29.04 9.82 13.65
CA GLU A 139 -28.70 10.71 12.52
C GLU A 139 -28.01 12.02 12.97
N LYS A 140 -28.04 12.36 14.24
CA LYS A 140 -27.38 13.54 14.83
C LYS A 140 -25.98 13.25 15.38
N PHE A 141 -25.53 12.01 15.29
CA PHE A 141 -24.17 11.68 15.74
C PHE A 141 -23.14 12.10 14.70
N ASP A 142 -22.05 12.69 15.17
CA ASP A 142 -20.91 13.06 14.35
C ASP A 142 -20.13 11.82 13.89
N GLY A 143 -20.05 10.80 14.76
CA GLY A 143 -19.40 9.54 14.48
C GLY A 143 -20.06 8.37 15.20
N ILE A 144 -20.29 7.29 14.44
CA ILE A 144 -20.82 6.03 14.98
C ILE A 144 -19.87 4.90 14.67
N SER A 145 -19.39 4.22 15.70
CA SER A 145 -18.76 2.93 15.56
C SER A 145 -19.42 1.86 16.40
N VAL A 146 -19.40 0.64 15.90
CA VAL A 146 -19.95 -0.55 16.55
C VAL A 146 -18.86 -1.60 16.73
N ARG A 147 -19.06 -2.50 17.69
CA ARG A 147 -18.04 -3.49 18.05
C ARG A 147 -18.05 -4.71 17.13
N GLU A 148 -19.23 -5.20 16.79
CA GLU A 148 -19.40 -6.43 16.05
C GLU A 148 -19.68 -6.17 14.56
N ASP A 149 -19.24 -7.09 13.71
CA ASP A 149 -19.45 -7.04 12.24
C ASP A 149 -20.94 -7.05 11.87
N TYR A 150 -21.74 -7.91 12.51
CA TYR A 150 -23.20 -7.96 12.27
C TYR A 150 -23.92 -6.67 12.70
N ALA A 151 -23.39 -5.93 13.67
CA ALA A 151 -23.95 -4.64 14.09
C ALA A 151 -23.78 -3.57 13.00
N VAL A 152 -22.75 -3.66 12.18
CA VAL A 152 -22.58 -2.81 10.99
C VAL A 152 -23.73 -3.03 10.01
N GLU A 153 -24.08 -4.30 9.78
CA GLU A 153 -25.19 -4.66 8.89
C GLU A 153 -26.56 -4.21 9.44
N ILE A 154 -26.77 -4.29 10.77
CA ILE A 154 -27.98 -3.76 11.43
C ILE A 154 -28.07 -2.24 11.22
N CYS A 155 -27.01 -1.48 11.46
CA CYS A 155 -27.01 -0.03 11.27
C CYS A 155 -27.30 0.35 9.81
N LYS A 156 -26.74 -0.37 8.86
CA LYS A 156 -26.97 -0.13 7.43
C LYS A 156 -28.39 -0.49 6.98
N ARG A 157 -28.87 -1.68 7.34
CA ARG A 157 -30.14 -2.22 6.88
C ARG A 157 -31.34 -1.53 7.56
N ASP A 158 -31.29 -1.42 8.90
CA ASP A 158 -32.43 -1.00 9.71
C ASP A 158 -32.49 0.53 9.85
N PHE A 159 -31.34 1.18 10.02
CA PHE A 159 -31.28 2.63 10.22
C PHE A 159 -30.85 3.41 8.97
N GLY A 160 -30.29 2.76 7.96
CA GLY A 160 -29.73 3.43 6.78
C GLY A 160 -28.44 4.21 7.06
N LEU A 161 -27.73 3.87 8.15
CA LEU A 161 -26.55 4.57 8.62
C LEU A 161 -25.26 3.87 8.17
N LYS A 162 -24.26 4.66 7.78
CA LYS A 162 -22.92 4.17 7.53
C LYS A 162 -22.10 4.28 8.79
N VAL A 163 -21.68 3.14 9.34
CA VAL A 163 -20.90 3.06 10.58
C VAL A 163 -19.59 2.32 10.37
N THR A 164 -18.65 2.48 11.31
CA THR A 164 -17.35 1.81 11.29
C THR A 164 -17.34 0.70 12.34
N GLN A 165 -16.71 -0.43 12.05
CA GLN A 165 -16.38 -1.41 13.07
C GLN A 165 -15.06 -1.04 13.74
N ASN A 166 -15.06 -0.84 15.07
CA ASN A 166 -13.88 -0.59 15.88
C ASN A 166 -13.71 -1.69 16.93
N CYS A 167 -12.48 -1.86 17.42
CA CYS A 167 -12.23 -2.82 18.48
C CYS A 167 -12.91 -2.39 19.80
N ASP A 168 -13.20 -3.38 20.65
CA ASP A 168 -13.64 -3.13 22.03
C ASP A 168 -12.60 -2.24 22.74
N PRO A 169 -13.02 -1.28 23.59
CA PRO A 169 -12.11 -0.40 24.32
C PRO A 169 -11.00 -1.11 25.08
N VAL A 170 -11.20 -2.32 25.56
CA VAL A 170 -10.15 -3.08 26.25
C VAL A 170 -8.91 -3.33 25.38
N PHE A 171 -9.05 -3.27 24.06
CA PHE A 171 -7.94 -3.37 23.11
C PHE A 171 -7.36 -2.01 22.68
N LEU A 172 -7.97 -0.89 23.10
CA LEU A 172 -7.45 0.46 22.77
C LEU A 172 -6.20 0.82 23.56
N VAL A 173 -6.10 0.36 24.78
CA VAL A 173 -4.95 0.62 25.65
C VAL A 173 -3.92 -0.50 25.54
N ASP A 174 -2.70 -0.21 25.95
CA ASP A 174 -1.69 -1.24 26.04
C ASP A 174 -1.92 -2.11 27.28
N ARG A 175 -1.43 -3.35 27.23
CA ARG A 175 -1.47 -4.28 28.37
C ARG A 175 -0.92 -3.64 29.64
N SER A 176 0.10 -2.80 29.54
CA SER A 176 0.72 -2.11 30.67
C SER A 176 -0.24 -1.22 31.45
N GLU A 177 -1.33 -0.72 30.85
CA GLU A 177 -2.35 0.05 31.59
C GLU A 177 -3.10 -0.84 32.59
N PHE A 178 -3.45 -2.06 32.18
CA PHE A 178 -4.07 -3.03 33.09
C PHE A 178 -3.08 -3.57 34.14
N GLU A 179 -1.80 -3.68 33.78
CA GLU A 179 -0.74 -4.09 34.74
C GLU A 179 -0.54 -3.04 35.84
N LYS A 180 -0.64 -1.73 35.50
CA LYS A 180 -0.60 -0.65 36.53
C LYS A 180 -1.72 -0.83 37.55
N VAL A 181 -2.95 -1.07 37.09
CA VAL A 181 -4.08 -1.33 38.00
C VAL A 181 -3.87 -2.61 38.84
N ALA A 182 -3.39 -3.68 38.17
CA ALA A 182 -3.09 -4.94 38.89
C ALA A 182 -1.99 -4.78 39.96
N ASP A 183 -1.05 -3.85 39.78
CA ASP A 183 0.02 -3.55 40.75
C ASP A 183 -0.53 -2.96 42.05
N GLU A 184 -1.70 -2.31 42.02
CA GLU A 184 -2.41 -1.77 43.19
C GLU A 184 -3.07 -2.86 44.03
N SER A 185 -3.13 -4.11 43.55
CA SER A 185 -3.72 -5.24 44.27
C SER A 185 -3.01 -5.52 45.58
N ARG A 186 -3.79 -5.63 46.63
CA ARG A 186 -3.31 -6.04 47.95
C ARG A 186 -3.11 -7.55 48.06
N LYS A 187 -3.89 -8.32 47.32
CA LYS A 187 -3.77 -9.78 47.25
C LYS A 187 -2.79 -10.16 46.14
N LYS A 188 -1.83 -11.00 46.45
CA LYS A 188 -0.92 -11.56 45.47
C LYS A 188 -1.25 -13.03 45.21
N TYR A 189 -1.19 -13.45 43.98
CA TYR A 189 -1.48 -14.82 43.57
C TYR A 189 -0.17 -15.51 43.22
N ASP A 190 0.22 -16.49 44.06
CA ASP A 190 1.48 -17.23 43.88
C ASP A 190 1.21 -18.68 43.49
N GLY A 191 2.15 -19.29 42.78
CA GLY A 191 2.07 -20.67 42.30
C GLY A 191 1.16 -20.83 41.08
N LYS A 192 1.18 -22.03 40.48
CA LYS A 192 0.37 -22.33 39.29
C LYS A 192 -1.09 -22.54 39.64
N TYR A 193 -1.99 -21.97 38.83
CA TYR A 193 -3.42 -22.20 38.99
C TYR A 193 -4.22 -21.92 37.71
N VAL A 194 -5.39 -22.50 37.57
CA VAL A 194 -6.41 -22.22 36.60
C VAL A 194 -7.36 -21.15 37.16
N LEU A 195 -7.54 -20.06 36.41
CA LEU A 195 -8.56 -19.07 36.69
C LEU A 195 -9.87 -19.47 35.99
N LYS A 196 -10.93 -19.67 36.77
CA LYS A 196 -12.27 -19.94 36.22
C LYS A 196 -13.13 -18.69 36.48
N PHE A 197 -13.53 -18.00 35.40
CA PHE A 197 -14.47 -16.88 35.47
C PHE A 197 -15.73 -17.22 34.70
N LEU A 198 -16.74 -17.72 35.41
CA LEU A 198 -18.01 -18.16 34.85
C LEU A 198 -19.13 -17.23 35.29
N LEU A 199 -19.83 -16.65 34.28
CA LEU A 199 -21.00 -15.78 34.49
C LEU A 199 -22.29 -16.57 34.68
N ASP A 200 -22.39 -17.72 34.01
CA ASP A 200 -23.53 -18.63 34.08
C ASP A 200 -22.99 -20.07 34.27
N PRO A 201 -22.46 -20.39 35.46
CA PRO A 201 -21.95 -21.72 35.78
C PRO A 201 -23.10 -22.75 35.77
N ASN A 202 -22.81 -23.95 35.28
CA ASN A 202 -23.69 -25.11 35.33
C ASN A 202 -22.88 -26.40 35.48
N GLU A 203 -23.53 -27.52 35.77
CA GLU A 203 -22.88 -28.79 36.02
C GLU A 203 -21.98 -29.24 34.86
N GLU A 204 -22.42 -29.07 33.60
CA GLU A 204 -21.65 -29.46 32.42
C GLU A 204 -20.36 -28.65 32.27
N LYS A 205 -20.41 -27.29 32.43
CA LYS A 205 -19.23 -26.42 32.38
C LYS A 205 -18.25 -26.71 33.50
N LEU A 206 -18.76 -27.03 34.71
CA LEU A 206 -17.92 -27.38 35.85
C LEU A 206 -17.22 -28.71 35.65
N GLN A 207 -17.93 -29.75 35.18
CA GLN A 207 -17.34 -31.05 34.82
C GLN A 207 -16.30 -30.91 33.72
N ALA A 208 -16.60 -30.15 32.64
CA ALA A 208 -15.64 -29.86 31.60
C ALA A 208 -14.42 -29.10 32.13
N SER A 209 -14.61 -28.20 33.11
CA SER A 209 -13.50 -27.45 33.70
C SER A 209 -12.57 -28.37 34.52
N VAL A 210 -13.09 -29.39 35.21
CA VAL A 210 -12.27 -30.41 35.87
C VAL A 210 -11.46 -31.22 34.83
N PHE A 211 -12.11 -31.69 33.78
CA PHE A 211 -11.42 -32.39 32.70
C PHE A 211 -10.28 -31.52 32.05
N ILE A 212 -10.53 -30.23 31.84
CA ILE A 212 -9.50 -29.31 31.34
C ILE A 212 -8.31 -29.23 32.29
N GLN A 213 -8.58 -29.12 33.61
CA GLN A 213 -7.52 -29.06 34.63
C GLN A 213 -6.66 -30.33 34.63
N ASP A 214 -7.28 -31.50 34.57
CA ASP A 214 -6.59 -32.79 34.49
C ASP A 214 -5.72 -32.86 33.22
N LYS A 215 -6.25 -32.37 32.11
CA LYS A 215 -5.55 -32.41 30.79
C LYS A 215 -4.31 -31.50 30.73
N ILE A 216 -4.32 -30.35 31.45
CA ILE A 216 -3.22 -29.39 31.49
C ILE A 216 -2.30 -29.55 32.71
N ASP A 217 -2.59 -30.54 33.61
CA ASP A 217 -1.79 -30.86 34.77
C ASP A 217 -1.66 -29.67 35.76
N ILE A 218 -2.81 -29.04 36.11
CA ILE A 218 -2.89 -27.95 37.08
C ILE A 218 -4.07 -28.20 38.03
N ASP A 219 -3.79 -28.70 39.23
CA ASP A 219 -4.83 -29.04 40.24
C ASP A 219 -5.46 -27.84 40.93
N ARG A 220 -4.67 -26.78 41.14
CA ARG A 220 -5.14 -25.58 41.84
C ARG A 220 -5.98 -24.70 40.93
N TYR A 221 -7.08 -24.17 41.48
CA TYR A 221 -7.94 -23.23 40.78
C TYR A 221 -8.38 -22.07 41.65
N GLU A 222 -8.78 -20.95 41.01
CA GLU A 222 -9.39 -19.78 41.63
C GLU A 222 -10.68 -19.47 40.85
N ASN A 223 -11.84 -19.66 41.50
CA ASN A 223 -13.15 -19.38 40.90
C ASN A 223 -13.54 -17.93 41.12
N PHE A 224 -14.05 -17.31 40.06
CA PHE A 224 -14.66 -15.98 40.07
C PHE A 224 -16.04 -16.04 39.41
N THR A 225 -16.97 -15.21 39.88
CA THR A 225 -18.30 -15.10 39.31
C THR A 225 -18.66 -13.63 39.07
N ASP A 226 -19.78 -13.43 38.39
CA ASP A 226 -20.41 -12.13 38.18
C ASP A 226 -20.72 -11.44 39.54
N LEU A 227 -20.75 -10.12 39.54
CA LEU A 227 -21.16 -9.30 40.67
C LEU A 227 -22.69 -9.20 40.84
N GLN A 228 -23.45 -9.66 39.85
CA GLN A 228 -24.89 -9.42 39.71
C GLN A 228 -25.76 -10.57 40.19
N PHE A 229 -25.41 -11.82 39.92
CA PHE A 229 -26.21 -13.01 40.28
C PHE A 229 -25.44 -13.94 41.22
N ILE A 230 -24.85 -13.35 42.28
CA ILE A 230 -23.92 -14.06 43.15
C ILE A 230 -24.59 -15.28 43.82
N GLU A 231 -25.80 -15.13 44.36
CA GLU A 231 -26.47 -16.23 45.10
C GLU A 231 -26.78 -17.41 44.16
N ASP A 232 -27.32 -17.15 42.99
CA ASP A 232 -27.62 -18.19 41.99
C ASP A 232 -26.36 -18.90 41.49
N ASN A 233 -25.31 -18.15 41.29
CA ASN A 233 -24.03 -18.67 40.83
C ASN A 233 -23.34 -19.50 41.93
N LEU A 234 -23.39 -19.08 43.21
CA LEU A 234 -22.85 -19.84 44.32
C LEU A 234 -23.55 -21.18 44.47
N LEU A 235 -24.88 -21.23 44.30
CA LEU A 235 -25.63 -22.48 44.25
C LEU A 235 -25.14 -23.44 43.15
N ALA A 236 -24.83 -22.92 42.00
CA ALA A 236 -24.32 -23.72 40.91
C ALA A 236 -22.89 -24.24 41.14
N PHE A 237 -22.02 -23.45 41.80
CA PHE A 237 -20.68 -23.90 42.19
C PHE A 237 -20.67 -24.93 43.31
N GLY A 238 -21.77 -25.05 44.06
CA GLY A 238 -21.91 -26.00 45.18
C GLY A 238 -20.90 -25.73 46.29
N GLU A 239 -20.08 -26.75 46.65
CA GLU A 239 -19.07 -26.63 47.69
C GLU A 239 -17.75 -25.96 47.25
N GLU A 240 -17.61 -25.61 45.97
CA GLU A 240 -16.39 -24.96 45.46
C GLU A 240 -16.24 -23.54 46.04
N LYS A 241 -15.03 -23.20 46.46
CA LYS A 241 -14.73 -21.85 46.93
C LYS A 241 -14.76 -20.86 45.75
N VAL A 242 -15.55 -19.80 45.89
CA VAL A 242 -15.70 -18.73 44.90
C VAL A 242 -15.27 -17.40 45.48
N ASN A 243 -14.46 -16.66 44.76
CA ASN A 243 -14.06 -15.28 45.07
C ASN A 243 -15.19 -14.34 44.63
N VAL A 244 -15.90 -13.74 45.58
CA VAL A 244 -17.03 -12.83 45.34
C VAL A 244 -16.67 -11.40 45.71
N LYS A 245 -17.22 -10.42 44.99
CA LYS A 245 -17.01 -8.97 45.23
C LYS A 245 -15.52 -8.57 45.34
N VAL A 246 -14.68 -9.21 44.55
CA VAL A 246 -13.24 -8.94 44.52
C VAL A 246 -12.99 -7.55 43.91
N PRO A 247 -12.10 -6.72 44.48
CA PRO A 247 -11.67 -5.48 43.89
C PRO A 247 -11.15 -5.66 42.46
N ILE A 248 -11.33 -4.66 41.59
CA ILE A 248 -10.92 -4.71 40.18
C ILE A 248 -9.40 -4.97 40.04
N GLU A 249 -8.62 -4.36 40.93
CA GLU A 249 -7.17 -4.50 41.03
C GLU A 249 -6.75 -5.95 41.29
N GLU A 250 -7.45 -6.61 42.22
CA GLU A 250 -7.24 -8.02 42.56
C GLU A 250 -7.68 -8.95 41.42
N PHE A 251 -8.80 -8.64 40.79
CA PHE A 251 -9.32 -9.40 39.67
C PHE A 251 -8.34 -9.36 38.46
N LEU A 252 -7.77 -8.20 38.15
CA LEU A 252 -6.76 -8.06 37.12
C LEU A 252 -5.45 -8.76 37.51
N GLU A 253 -5.02 -8.70 38.79
CA GLU A 253 -3.85 -9.43 39.26
C GLU A 253 -4.06 -10.95 39.14
N ALA A 254 -5.26 -11.45 39.42
CA ALA A 254 -5.58 -12.86 39.23
C ALA A 254 -5.45 -13.28 37.76
N TYR A 255 -5.94 -12.48 36.80
CA TYR A 255 -5.76 -12.75 35.38
C TYR A 255 -4.29 -12.70 34.97
N ARG A 256 -3.54 -11.69 35.42
CA ARG A 256 -2.12 -11.51 35.12
C ARG A 256 -1.29 -12.70 35.57
N LYS A 257 -1.62 -13.33 36.69
CA LYS A 257 -0.86 -14.43 37.30
C LYS A 257 -1.35 -15.83 36.90
N ALA A 258 -2.56 -15.96 36.36
CA ALA A 258 -3.10 -17.27 35.98
C ALA A 258 -2.19 -17.96 34.93
N ASP A 259 -2.09 -19.28 35.03
CA ASP A 259 -1.41 -20.14 34.04
C ASP A 259 -2.35 -20.57 32.90
N PHE A 260 -3.64 -20.69 33.22
CA PHE A 260 -4.68 -21.00 32.26
C PHE A 260 -6.01 -20.33 32.66
N VAL A 261 -6.83 -19.95 31.68
CA VAL A 261 -8.13 -19.30 31.92
C VAL A 261 -9.26 -20.12 31.31
N ILE A 262 -10.30 -20.36 32.11
CA ILE A 262 -11.56 -20.94 31.64
C ILE A 262 -12.66 -19.90 31.89
N THR A 263 -13.40 -19.52 30.85
CA THR A 263 -14.43 -18.50 31.00
C THR A 263 -15.60 -18.70 30.03
N ASP A 264 -16.76 -18.15 30.39
CA ASP A 264 -17.91 -17.95 29.53
C ASP A 264 -18.27 -16.45 29.39
N SER A 265 -17.32 -15.60 29.80
CA SER A 265 -17.42 -14.14 29.73
C SER A 265 -16.72 -13.59 28.51
N PHE A 266 -17.38 -12.68 27.77
CA PHE A 266 -16.76 -11.97 26.62
C PHE A 266 -15.51 -11.20 27.10
N HIS A 267 -15.63 -10.38 28.14
CA HIS A 267 -14.49 -9.60 28.62
C HIS A 267 -13.47 -10.47 29.38
N GLY A 268 -13.91 -11.58 30.00
CA GLY A 268 -13.00 -12.60 30.52
C GLY A 268 -12.10 -13.19 29.43
N THR A 269 -12.67 -13.46 28.25
CA THR A 269 -11.91 -13.88 27.06
C THR A 269 -10.95 -12.78 26.59
N CYS A 270 -11.41 -11.52 26.50
CA CYS A 270 -10.56 -10.40 26.11
C CYS A 270 -9.35 -10.24 27.05
N LEU A 271 -9.56 -10.35 28.37
CA LEU A 271 -8.47 -10.27 29.35
C LEU A 271 -7.46 -11.42 29.21
N ALA A 272 -7.94 -12.65 28.97
CA ALA A 272 -7.04 -13.78 28.70
C ALA A 272 -6.15 -13.52 27.48
N ILE A 273 -6.70 -12.92 26.42
CA ILE A 273 -5.97 -12.52 25.22
C ILE A 273 -4.96 -11.40 25.54
N ILE A 274 -5.37 -10.34 26.22
CA ILE A 274 -4.52 -9.18 26.58
C ILE A 274 -3.33 -9.64 27.44
N PHE A 275 -3.56 -10.50 28.44
CA PHE A 275 -2.49 -11.04 29.28
C PHE A 275 -1.75 -12.21 28.63
N SER A 276 -2.09 -12.56 27.38
CA SER A 276 -1.47 -13.65 26.62
C SER A 276 -1.53 -15.01 27.36
N LYS A 277 -2.67 -15.31 27.99
CA LYS A 277 -2.88 -16.54 28.74
C LYS A 277 -3.45 -17.63 27.84
N PRO A 278 -3.02 -18.88 27.98
CA PRO A 278 -3.75 -20.01 27.41
C PRO A 278 -5.18 -20.03 27.99
N PHE A 279 -6.17 -20.23 27.14
CA PHE A 279 -7.55 -20.17 27.58
C PHE A 279 -8.50 -21.03 26.74
N ILE A 280 -9.66 -21.30 27.32
CA ILE A 280 -10.84 -21.88 26.69
C ILE A 280 -12.04 -21.02 27.05
N THR A 281 -12.86 -20.72 26.04
CA THR A 281 -14.11 -19.98 26.22
C THR A 281 -15.31 -20.89 25.93
N PHE A 282 -16.21 -21.05 26.89
CA PHE A 282 -17.51 -21.68 26.68
C PHE A 282 -18.49 -20.70 26.06
N SER A 283 -19.25 -21.15 25.08
CA SER A 283 -20.37 -20.39 24.53
C SER A 283 -21.37 -20.01 25.61
N ASN A 284 -21.87 -18.77 25.53
CA ASN A 284 -22.88 -18.26 26.44
C ASN A 284 -24.06 -17.67 25.66
N TYR A 285 -25.02 -18.51 25.33
CA TYR A 285 -26.20 -18.12 24.54
C TYR A 285 -27.12 -17.17 25.31
N LYS A 286 -27.18 -17.25 26.65
CA LYS A 286 -27.98 -16.33 27.48
C LYS A 286 -27.50 -14.89 27.35
N ARG A 287 -26.17 -14.69 27.23
CA ARG A 287 -25.55 -13.36 27.22
C ARG A 287 -25.10 -12.91 25.82
N GLY A 288 -25.31 -13.73 24.78
CA GLY A 288 -25.09 -13.36 23.40
C GLY A 288 -23.85 -13.96 22.73
N ASN A 289 -24.03 -15.08 22.05
CA ASN A 289 -22.94 -15.85 21.42
C ASN A 289 -22.30 -15.16 20.23
N LYS A 290 -23.05 -14.37 19.46
CA LYS A 290 -22.55 -13.67 18.25
C LYS A 290 -21.35 -12.75 18.53
N ARG A 291 -21.26 -12.18 19.72
CA ARG A 291 -20.11 -11.35 20.11
C ARG A 291 -18.83 -12.15 20.19
N PHE A 292 -18.90 -13.37 20.69
CA PHE A 292 -17.77 -14.30 20.69
C PHE A 292 -17.39 -14.69 19.26
N GLU A 293 -18.36 -15.03 18.43
CA GLU A 293 -18.10 -15.37 17.02
C GLU A 293 -17.38 -14.23 16.28
N SER A 294 -17.84 -12.98 16.45
CA SER A 294 -17.21 -11.81 15.84
C SER A 294 -15.77 -11.62 16.35
N LEU A 295 -15.51 -11.73 17.66
CA LEU A 295 -14.18 -11.63 18.27
C LEU A 295 -13.24 -12.73 17.75
N PHE A 296 -13.69 -13.97 17.78
CA PHE A 296 -12.87 -15.12 17.40
C PHE A 296 -12.58 -15.17 15.90
N ASN A 297 -13.54 -14.75 15.06
CA ASN A 297 -13.33 -14.59 13.62
C ASN A 297 -12.32 -13.48 13.33
N TRP A 298 -12.45 -12.33 14.01
CA TRP A 298 -11.50 -11.22 13.86
C TRP A 298 -10.07 -11.61 14.20
N LEU A 299 -9.86 -12.40 15.27
CA LEU A 299 -8.53 -12.82 15.72
C LEU A 299 -8.04 -14.13 15.08
N GLY A 300 -8.90 -14.84 14.34
CA GLY A 300 -8.56 -16.11 13.70
C GLY A 300 -8.34 -17.28 14.67
N ILE A 301 -9.05 -17.27 15.82
CA ILE A 301 -8.85 -18.23 16.93
C ILE A 301 -10.13 -19.00 17.29
N ARG A 302 -10.99 -19.27 16.32
CA ARG A 302 -12.29 -19.91 16.54
C ARG A 302 -12.22 -21.25 17.27
N ASN A 303 -11.12 -21.97 17.19
CA ASN A 303 -10.86 -23.21 17.91
C ASN A 303 -10.70 -23.05 19.44
N ARG A 304 -10.95 -21.87 20.02
CA ARG A 304 -11.01 -21.63 21.47
C ARG A 304 -12.42 -21.37 21.99
N LEU A 305 -13.37 -21.29 21.09
CA LEU A 305 -14.79 -21.21 21.43
C LEU A 305 -15.38 -22.61 21.43
N VAL A 306 -15.79 -23.07 22.59
CA VAL A 306 -16.48 -24.35 22.78
C VAL A 306 -17.98 -24.10 22.68
N GLU A 307 -18.56 -24.49 21.55
CA GLU A 307 -20.01 -24.36 21.29
C GLU A 307 -20.78 -25.56 21.85
N ASN A 308 -20.21 -26.75 21.75
CA ASN A 308 -20.72 -27.97 22.33
C ASN A 308 -19.70 -28.51 23.34
N ILE A 309 -20.07 -28.62 24.61
CA ILE A 309 -19.14 -29.03 25.65
C ILE A 309 -18.59 -30.44 25.46
N GLU A 310 -19.36 -31.34 24.80
CA GLU A 310 -18.89 -32.68 24.46
C GLU A 310 -17.67 -32.71 23.54
N ASP A 311 -17.47 -31.67 22.70
CA ASP A 311 -16.34 -31.59 21.78
C ASP A 311 -15.00 -31.45 22.52
N ILE A 312 -15.00 -30.93 23.73
CA ILE A 312 -13.79 -30.74 24.55
C ILE A 312 -13.14 -32.07 24.91
N TYR A 313 -13.95 -33.12 25.09
CA TYR A 313 -13.49 -34.45 25.47
C TYR A 313 -12.86 -35.22 24.29
N GLN A 314 -13.13 -34.77 23.04
CA GLN A 314 -12.77 -35.49 21.83
C GLN A 314 -11.73 -34.76 20.95
N ASN A 315 -11.47 -33.47 21.21
CA ASN A 315 -10.64 -32.63 20.34
C ASN A 315 -9.49 -31.95 21.09
N ASP A 316 -8.29 -32.48 20.93
CA ASP A 316 -7.07 -31.94 21.55
C ASP A 316 -6.65 -30.56 20.99
N ASP A 317 -7.26 -30.08 19.91
CA ASP A 317 -6.94 -28.76 19.33
C ASP A 317 -7.27 -27.61 20.30
N TYR A 318 -8.19 -27.80 21.22
CA TYR A 318 -8.49 -26.83 22.27
C TYR A 318 -7.31 -26.53 23.22
N PHE A 319 -6.35 -27.46 23.34
CA PHE A 319 -5.22 -27.38 24.27
C PHE A 319 -3.91 -26.93 23.60
N LYS A 320 -3.88 -26.80 22.27
CA LYS A 320 -2.67 -26.34 21.56
C LYS A 320 -2.33 -24.90 21.93
N LEU A 321 -1.04 -24.62 22.15
CA LEU A 321 -0.56 -23.26 22.42
C LEU A 321 -0.72 -22.38 21.18
N TYR A 322 -1.06 -21.11 21.40
CA TYR A 322 -1.13 -20.10 20.33
C TYR A 322 0.19 -19.39 20.09
N ASN A 323 0.35 -18.97 18.86
CA ASN A 323 1.32 -17.95 18.54
C ASN A 323 0.71 -16.55 18.81
N TYR A 324 0.86 -16.05 20.02
CA TYR A 324 0.38 -14.74 20.42
C TYR A 324 0.99 -13.57 19.64
N SER A 325 2.15 -13.76 18.99
CA SER A 325 2.74 -12.73 18.15
C SER A 325 1.79 -12.30 17.02
N LYS A 326 1.18 -13.26 16.32
CA LYS A 326 0.20 -12.95 15.24
C LYS A 326 -1.07 -12.28 15.78
N ILE A 327 -1.55 -12.73 16.94
CA ILE A 327 -2.73 -12.15 17.58
C ILE A 327 -2.45 -10.71 17.99
N ASN A 328 -1.30 -10.47 18.59
CA ASN A 328 -0.87 -9.13 19.00
C ASN A 328 -0.71 -8.19 17.79
N ASP A 329 -0.18 -8.65 16.66
CA ASP A 329 -0.08 -7.85 15.44
C ASP A 329 -1.48 -7.42 14.94
N ILE A 330 -2.46 -8.31 14.96
CA ILE A 330 -3.86 -7.99 14.61
C ILE A 330 -4.43 -6.94 15.56
N ILE A 331 -4.21 -7.12 16.88
CA ILE A 331 -4.69 -6.19 17.90
C ILE A 331 -4.04 -4.81 17.74
N ILE A 332 -2.73 -4.74 17.56
CA ILE A 332 -1.98 -3.48 17.38
C ILE A 332 -2.50 -2.73 16.16
N ASN A 333 -2.69 -3.40 15.03
CA ASN A 333 -3.21 -2.79 13.82
C ASN A 333 -4.64 -2.28 13.99
N SER A 334 -5.51 -3.05 14.66
CA SER A 334 -6.88 -2.65 14.93
C SER A 334 -6.98 -1.53 15.97
N ARG A 335 -6.13 -1.56 17.01
CA ARG A 335 -5.97 -0.48 17.99
C ARG A 335 -5.63 0.83 17.29
N LYS A 336 -4.60 0.81 16.41
CA LYS A 336 -4.20 1.99 15.64
C LYS A 336 -5.35 2.54 14.80
N LYS A 337 -6.05 1.68 14.08
CA LYS A 337 -7.22 2.07 13.27
C LYS A 337 -8.32 2.69 14.13
N SER A 338 -8.61 2.11 15.29
CA SER A 338 -9.66 2.58 16.20
C SER A 338 -9.26 3.87 16.92
N GLU A 339 -7.98 4.03 17.26
CA GLU A 339 -7.43 5.27 17.81
C GLU A 339 -7.47 6.40 16.77
N ASP A 340 -7.08 6.15 15.52
CA ASP A 340 -7.16 7.12 14.42
C ASP A 340 -8.62 7.56 14.19
N TRP A 341 -9.57 6.64 14.32
CA TRP A 341 -11.00 6.92 14.24
C TRP A 341 -11.46 7.83 15.40
N LEU A 342 -11.06 7.53 16.66
CA LEU A 342 -11.36 8.38 17.82
C LEU A 342 -10.75 9.76 17.65
N ARG A 343 -9.49 9.87 17.27
CA ARG A 343 -8.81 11.14 17.02
C ARG A 343 -9.57 11.97 15.99
N PHE A 344 -10.02 11.34 14.90
CA PHE A 344 -10.76 12.02 13.84
C PHE A 344 -12.06 12.65 14.35
N TYR A 345 -12.86 11.93 15.14
CA TYR A 345 -14.14 12.44 15.62
C TYR A 345 -14.00 13.34 16.87
N LEU A 346 -12.96 13.21 17.65
CA LEU A 346 -12.66 14.08 18.77
C LEU A 346 -12.02 15.41 18.31
N LEU A 347 -11.27 15.43 17.21
CA LEU A 347 -10.73 16.64 16.60
C LEU A 347 -11.89 17.56 16.20
N LYS A 348 -11.87 18.79 16.66
CA LYS A 348 -12.97 19.74 16.47
C LYS A 348 -12.83 20.64 15.25
N GLU A 349 -13.96 20.80 14.58
CA GLU A 349 -14.37 22.06 13.97
C GLU A 349 -15.37 22.78 14.86
N ASN A 350 -15.12 23.19 16.04
CA ASN A 350 -15.81 24.22 16.82
C ASN A 350 -15.60 24.02 18.32
N GLY A 351 -14.86 24.93 18.93
CA GLY A 351 -15.09 25.41 20.27
C GLY A 351 -14.63 24.55 21.45
N LEU A 352 -13.56 23.73 21.40
CA LEU A 352 -12.84 23.35 22.60
C LEU A 352 -11.93 24.51 23.02
N HIS A 353 -12.16 25.07 24.20
CA HIS A 353 -11.29 26.04 24.82
C HIS A 353 -9.96 25.39 25.22
N ILE A 354 -9.07 25.20 24.25
CA ILE A 354 -7.64 25.17 24.55
C ILE A 354 -7.29 26.56 24.97
N ASN A 355 -6.81 26.71 26.20
CA ASN A 355 -6.40 27.96 26.83
C ASN A 355 -6.07 29.09 25.84
N ASN A 356 -6.79 30.18 25.93
CA ASN A 356 -6.74 31.39 25.08
C ASN A 356 -5.38 32.13 25.09
N LYS A 357 -4.27 31.39 24.88
CA LYS A 357 -2.95 32.00 24.77
C LYS A 357 -2.16 31.67 23.52
N ILE A 358 -2.63 30.75 22.69
CA ILE A 358 -2.02 30.48 21.39
C ILE A 358 -3.14 30.05 20.43
N LYS A 359 -3.95 30.94 19.88
CA LYS A 359 -4.45 30.79 18.52
C LYS A 359 -3.22 30.84 17.65
N THR A 360 -2.61 29.69 17.51
CA THR A 360 -1.32 29.54 16.88
C THR A 360 -1.49 29.64 15.37
N GLN A 361 -0.46 30.10 14.72
CA GLN A 361 -0.25 30.01 13.26
C GLN A 361 -0.71 28.70 12.63
N TYR A 362 -0.92 27.62 13.41
CA TYR A 362 -1.41 26.32 12.99
C TYR A 362 -2.90 26.31 12.59
N GLU A 363 -3.78 26.93 13.39
CA GLU A 363 -5.20 27.06 13.04
C GLU A 363 -5.37 27.95 11.81
N LEU A 364 -4.53 28.99 11.68
CA LEU A 364 -4.46 29.83 10.48
C LEU A 364 -3.94 29.07 9.25
N LEU A 365 -3.09 28.04 9.43
CA LEU A 365 -2.61 27.21 8.33
C LEU A 365 -3.65 26.20 7.87
N ASP A 366 -4.35 25.53 8.78
CA ASP A 366 -5.41 24.58 8.42
C ASP A 366 -6.62 25.29 7.76
N GLU A 367 -6.80 26.58 8.03
CA GLU A 367 -7.75 27.45 7.33
C GLU A 367 -7.24 27.90 5.95
N ASN A 368 -5.94 27.76 5.66
CA ASN A 368 -5.38 28.10 4.36
C ASN A 368 -5.68 27.01 3.33
N PRO A 369 -6.44 27.30 2.26
CA PRO A 369 -6.86 26.31 1.28
C PRO A 369 -5.70 25.59 0.60
N ASP A 370 -4.58 26.28 0.35
CA ASP A 370 -3.41 25.70 -0.32
C ASP A 370 -2.70 24.71 0.59
N PHE A 371 -2.52 25.05 1.88
CA PHE A 371 -1.95 24.12 2.86
C PHE A 371 -2.82 22.87 3.01
N ARG A 372 -4.12 23.07 3.08
CA ARG A 372 -5.08 21.97 3.21
C ARG A 372 -5.04 21.02 2.01
N LYS A 373 -4.98 21.55 0.78
CA LYS A 373 -4.82 20.74 -0.46
C LYS A 373 -3.54 19.92 -0.44
N ILE A 374 -2.41 20.54 -0.09
CA ILE A 374 -1.10 19.85 0.00
C ILE A 374 -1.17 18.73 1.03
N ARG A 375 -1.75 18.99 2.18
CA ARG A 375 -1.88 18.02 3.27
C ARG A 375 -2.76 16.82 2.87
N ILE A 376 -3.87 17.07 2.17
CA ILE A 376 -4.74 16.02 1.61
C ILE A 376 -3.99 15.18 0.57
N LEU A 377 -3.26 15.84 -0.35
CA LEU A 377 -2.48 15.15 -1.38
C LEU A 377 -1.49 14.17 -0.77
N LEU A 378 -0.62 14.63 0.14
CA LEU A 378 0.39 13.76 0.73
C LEU A 378 -0.21 12.68 1.62
N THR A 379 -1.32 12.97 2.30
CA THR A 379 -2.03 11.96 3.09
C THR A 379 -2.56 10.85 2.20
N LEU A 380 -3.15 11.18 1.05
CA LEU A 380 -3.61 10.17 0.08
C LEU A 380 -2.46 9.39 -0.55
N LEU A 381 -1.33 10.03 -0.88
CA LEU A 381 -0.13 9.32 -1.36
C LEU A 381 0.33 8.27 -0.35
N ARG A 382 0.38 8.61 0.95
CA ARG A 382 0.66 7.64 2.03
C ARG A 382 -0.37 6.51 2.07
N ASP A 383 -1.66 6.84 2.03
CA ASP A 383 -2.76 5.89 2.19
C ASP A 383 -2.84 4.91 0.99
N TYR A 384 -2.36 5.34 -0.20
CA TYR A 384 -2.16 4.49 -1.37
C TYR A 384 -0.76 3.82 -1.41
N HIS A 385 0.01 3.90 -0.33
CA HIS A 385 1.34 3.27 -0.16
C HIS A 385 2.41 3.74 -1.15
N ILE A 386 2.31 4.97 -1.65
CA ILE A 386 3.31 5.55 -2.54
C ILE A 386 4.45 6.14 -1.69
N LYS A 387 5.66 5.60 -1.85
CA LYS A 387 6.81 5.91 -0.99
C LYS A 387 7.84 6.83 -1.63
N HIS A 388 8.14 6.61 -2.91
CA HIS A 388 9.25 7.29 -3.58
C HIS A 388 8.81 8.62 -4.19
N VAL A 389 9.56 9.68 -3.88
CA VAL A 389 9.28 11.05 -4.32
C VAL A 389 10.56 11.69 -4.85
N VAL A 390 10.53 12.15 -6.09
CA VAL A 390 11.61 12.91 -6.71
C VAL A 390 11.25 14.39 -6.71
N LEU A 391 12.08 15.20 -6.09
CA LEU A 391 11.88 16.64 -5.96
C LEU A 391 12.83 17.41 -6.86
N SER A 392 12.28 18.32 -7.69
CA SER A 392 13.03 19.37 -8.43
C SER A 392 12.66 20.72 -7.82
N PRO A 393 13.32 21.12 -6.71
CA PRO A 393 12.86 22.26 -5.93
C PRO A 393 13.01 23.58 -6.65
N GLY A 394 11.95 24.41 -6.57
CA GLY A 394 11.93 25.79 -7.04
C GLY A 394 11.17 26.70 -6.08
N GLY A 395 10.80 27.89 -6.51
CA GLY A 395 10.14 28.88 -5.63
C GLY A 395 8.70 28.49 -5.28
N ARG A 396 7.92 28.03 -6.25
CA ARG A 396 6.47 27.81 -6.07
C ARG A 396 6.13 26.54 -5.32
N ASP A 397 6.95 25.51 -5.41
CA ASP A 397 6.75 24.22 -4.76
C ASP A 397 7.33 24.13 -3.34
N VAL A 398 7.90 25.22 -2.79
CA VAL A 398 8.47 25.24 -1.43
C VAL A 398 7.54 24.63 -0.36
N PRO A 399 6.22 24.92 -0.32
CA PRO A 399 5.34 24.28 0.64
C PRO A 399 5.17 22.77 0.43
N LEU A 400 5.18 22.29 -0.81
CA LEU A 400 5.16 20.86 -1.13
C LEU A 400 6.45 20.16 -0.67
N VAL A 401 7.60 20.73 -1.04
CA VAL A 401 8.92 20.22 -0.65
C VAL A 401 9.03 20.12 0.86
N ARG A 402 8.63 21.18 1.60
CA ARG A 402 8.64 21.17 3.06
C ARG A 402 7.73 20.10 3.65
N MET A 403 6.52 19.91 3.11
CA MET A 403 5.61 18.87 3.57
C MET A 403 6.22 17.48 3.39
N PHE A 404 6.89 17.23 2.28
CA PHE A 404 7.60 15.96 2.06
C PHE A 404 8.79 15.80 3.02
N GLU A 405 9.65 16.80 3.15
CA GLU A 405 10.83 16.75 4.02
C GLU A 405 10.49 16.50 5.49
N TYR A 406 9.41 17.10 5.98
CA TYR A 406 8.98 16.91 7.36
C TYR A 406 8.27 15.56 7.61
N ASN A 407 7.88 14.83 6.55
CA ASN A 407 7.32 13.48 6.60
C ASN A 407 8.24 12.45 5.92
N ASN A 408 9.57 12.62 6.08
CA ASN A 408 10.58 11.71 5.53
C ASN A 408 10.66 10.35 6.24
N ASP A 409 9.88 10.14 7.27
CA ASP A 409 9.59 8.85 7.90
C ASP A 409 8.54 8.03 7.11
N VAL A 410 7.77 8.70 6.25
CA VAL A 410 6.76 8.09 5.36
C VAL A 410 7.28 7.99 3.92
N PHE A 411 7.97 9.04 3.44
CA PHE A 411 8.41 9.16 2.05
C PHE A 411 9.92 9.05 1.90
N GLU A 412 10.37 8.29 0.93
CA GLU A 412 11.77 8.26 0.51
C GLU A 412 12.03 9.34 -0.54
N ILE A 413 12.78 10.37 -0.15
CA ILE A 413 12.96 11.58 -0.93
C ILE A 413 14.27 11.51 -1.74
N HIS A 414 14.16 11.84 -3.02
CA HIS A 414 15.26 11.99 -3.97
C HIS A 414 15.26 13.43 -4.50
N SER A 415 16.32 14.19 -4.29
CA SER A 415 16.42 15.57 -4.78
C SER A 415 17.28 15.60 -6.04
N VAL A 416 16.70 16.05 -7.16
CA VAL A 416 17.37 16.19 -8.45
C VAL A 416 17.02 17.55 -9.04
N THR A 417 17.99 18.42 -9.21
CA THR A 417 17.75 19.83 -9.52
C THR A 417 17.28 20.07 -10.97
N ASP A 418 17.85 19.35 -11.96
CA ASP A 418 17.44 19.44 -13.35
C ASP A 418 16.11 18.68 -13.53
N GLU A 419 15.04 19.38 -13.92
CA GLU A 419 13.68 18.82 -13.96
C GLU A 419 13.58 17.67 -14.98
N ARG A 420 14.21 17.77 -16.15
CA ARG A 420 14.21 16.69 -17.12
C ARG A 420 14.87 15.44 -16.56
N SER A 421 16.06 15.59 -15.98
CA SER A 421 16.78 14.51 -15.31
C SER A 421 15.97 13.93 -14.14
N ALA A 422 15.29 14.77 -13.36
CA ALA A 422 14.45 14.35 -12.24
C ALA A 422 13.28 13.46 -12.69
N ALA A 423 12.58 13.84 -13.74
CA ALA A 423 11.47 13.07 -14.25
C ALA A 423 11.93 11.70 -14.81
N TYR A 424 13.06 11.64 -15.52
CA TYR A 424 13.65 10.37 -15.95
C TYR A 424 14.22 9.55 -14.78
N TYR A 425 14.74 10.20 -13.77
CA TYR A 425 15.15 9.53 -12.54
C TYR A 425 13.95 8.85 -11.85
N GLY A 426 12.83 9.55 -11.74
CA GLY A 426 11.57 8.99 -11.24
C GLY A 426 11.07 7.83 -12.12
N LEU A 427 11.17 7.98 -13.44
CA LEU A 427 10.89 6.90 -14.39
C LEU A 427 11.77 5.67 -14.12
N GLY A 428 13.06 5.87 -13.83
CA GLY A 428 13.98 4.78 -13.51
C GLY A 428 13.58 4.03 -12.24
N ILE A 429 13.24 4.76 -11.18
CA ILE A 429 12.75 4.16 -9.94
C ILE A 429 11.45 3.36 -10.21
N ALA A 430 10.47 3.99 -10.87
CA ALA A 430 9.19 3.35 -11.17
C ALA A 430 9.37 2.11 -12.07
N THR A 431 10.29 2.16 -13.02
CA THR A 431 10.64 1.01 -13.87
C THR A 431 11.23 -0.15 -13.05
N GLN A 432 12.09 0.15 -12.10
CA GLN A 432 12.76 -0.87 -11.29
C GLN A 432 11.82 -1.52 -10.28
N LEU A 433 10.98 -0.70 -9.62
CA LEU A 433 10.07 -1.18 -8.58
C LEU A 433 8.71 -1.66 -9.10
N GLN A 434 8.32 -1.25 -10.30
CA GLN A 434 6.96 -1.46 -10.84
C GLN A 434 5.86 -0.89 -9.94
N GLU A 435 6.18 0.20 -9.25
CA GLU A 435 5.30 0.94 -8.33
C GLU A 435 5.21 2.41 -8.75
N PRO A 436 4.11 3.11 -8.42
CA PRO A 436 3.99 4.53 -8.70
C PRO A 436 5.06 5.37 -7.97
N VAL A 437 5.67 6.30 -8.70
CA VAL A 437 6.64 7.26 -8.18
C VAL A 437 6.14 8.67 -8.43
N VAL A 438 6.28 9.54 -7.42
CA VAL A 438 5.89 10.96 -7.52
C VAL A 438 7.07 11.80 -7.98
N CYS A 439 6.86 12.65 -8.99
CA CYS A 439 7.81 13.68 -9.40
C CYS A 439 7.20 15.05 -9.16
N VAL A 440 7.89 15.92 -8.42
CA VAL A 440 7.38 17.23 -8.01
C VAL A 440 8.27 18.32 -8.58
N CYS A 441 7.68 19.33 -9.23
CA CYS A 441 8.40 20.53 -9.68
C CYS A 441 7.62 21.82 -9.47
N THR A 442 8.35 22.92 -9.56
CA THR A 442 7.80 24.27 -9.53
C THR A 442 7.02 24.62 -10.81
N SER A 443 6.48 25.82 -10.91
CA SER A 443 5.70 26.30 -12.04
C SER A 443 6.55 26.68 -13.27
N GLY A 444 5.89 26.92 -14.39
CA GLY A 444 6.49 27.45 -15.59
C GLY A 444 7.23 26.40 -16.42
N THR A 445 8.42 26.74 -16.93
CA THR A 445 9.20 25.84 -17.81
C THR A 445 9.65 24.55 -17.15
N ALA A 446 9.71 24.48 -15.82
CA ALA A 446 9.96 23.27 -15.07
C ALA A 446 9.01 22.14 -15.47
N VAL A 447 7.72 22.46 -15.59
CA VAL A 447 6.68 21.51 -16.01
C VAL A 447 6.94 21.00 -17.43
N SER A 448 7.33 21.87 -18.35
CA SER A 448 7.64 21.51 -19.74
C SER A 448 8.85 20.58 -19.83
N ASN A 449 9.82 20.73 -18.93
CA ASN A 449 10.99 19.85 -18.86
C ASN A 449 10.66 18.42 -18.44
N TYR A 450 9.52 18.17 -17.80
CA TYR A 450 9.06 16.81 -17.48
C TYR A 450 8.49 16.06 -18.71
N LEU A 451 8.08 16.77 -19.75
CA LEU A 451 7.38 16.20 -20.92
C LEU A 451 8.12 15.02 -21.55
N PRO A 452 9.45 15.04 -21.77
CA PRO A 452 10.14 13.89 -22.37
C PRO A 452 9.99 12.60 -21.55
N ALA A 453 10.19 12.65 -20.26
CA ALA A 453 10.06 11.49 -19.38
C ALA A 453 8.61 11.03 -19.21
N VAL A 454 7.65 11.95 -19.15
CA VAL A 454 6.21 11.65 -19.14
C VAL A 454 5.81 10.93 -20.43
N THR A 455 6.35 11.40 -21.56
CA THR A 455 6.11 10.76 -22.87
C THR A 455 6.69 9.33 -22.90
N GLU A 456 7.90 9.14 -22.40
CA GLU A 456 8.50 7.81 -22.27
C GLU A 456 7.66 6.90 -21.36
N ALA A 457 7.23 7.40 -20.19
CA ALA A 457 6.38 6.68 -19.25
C ALA A 457 5.04 6.24 -19.88
N TYR A 458 4.43 7.12 -20.69
CA TYR A 458 3.18 6.83 -21.38
C TYR A 458 3.32 5.69 -22.39
N PHE A 459 4.37 5.72 -23.21
CA PHE A 459 4.57 4.72 -24.26
C PHE A 459 5.13 3.40 -23.74
N THR A 460 5.83 3.41 -22.62
CA THR A 460 6.34 2.19 -21.96
C THR A 460 5.37 1.62 -20.93
N GLY A 461 4.34 2.37 -20.54
CA GLY A 461 3.40 1.93 -19.51
C GLY A 461 4.03 1.91 -18.11
N ILE A 462 4.72 2.98 -17.72
CA ILE A 462 5.36 3.12 -16.41
C ILE A 462 4.52 4.05 -15.53
N PRO A 463 4.21 3.65 -14.27
CA PRO A 463 3.36 4.43 -13.38
C PRO A 463 4.12 5.62 -12.78
N LEU A 464 3.91 6.82 -13.33
CA LEU A 464 4.53 8.05 -12.87
C LEU A 464 3.44 9.06 -12.47
N ILE A 465 3.53 9.64 -11.28
CA ILE A 465 2.63 10.69 -10.81
C ILE A 465 3.38 12.01 -10.84
N VAL A 466 2.98 12.90 -11.73
CA VAL A 466 3.56 14.24 -11.83
C VAL A 466 2.74 15.20 -10.97
N VAL A 467 3.39 15.90 -10.05
CA VAL A 467 2.78 16.95 -9.22
C VAL A 467 3.46 18.28 -9.54
N THR A 468 2.68 19.23 -10.03
CA THR A 468 3.21 20.54 -10.42
C THR A 468 2.61 21.64 -9.56
N ALA A 469 3.46 22.48 -8.98
CA ALA A 469 3.01 23.71 -8.36
C ALA A 469 2.67 24.73 -9.44
N ASP A 470 1.61 25.52 -9.23
CA ASP A 470 1.15 26.54 -10.18
C ASP A 470 0.79 27.85 -9.47
N ARG A 471 0.59 28.89 -10.25
CA ARG A 471 -0.12 30.09 -9.81
C ARG A 471 -1.63 29.91 -9.96
N ARG A 472 -2.42 30.73 -9.28
CA ARG A 472 -3.87 30.76 -9.49
C ARG A 472 -4.22 31.18 -10.91
N GLU A 473 -5.31 30.64 -11.43
CA GLU A 473 -5.80 30.89 -12.79
C GLU A 473 -5.94 32.39 -13.11
N VAL A 474 -6.30 33.21 -12.09
CA VAL A 474 -6.43 34.67 -12.24
C VAL A 474 -5.14 35.38 -12.71
N TYR A 475 -3.98 34.78 -12.51
CA TYR A 475 -2.68 35.32 -12.94
C TYR A 475 -2.25 34.85 -14.34
N HIS A 476 -2.92 33.85 -14.89
CA HIS A 476 -2.58 33.31 -16.21
C HIS A 476 -2.79 34.35 -17.31
N GLY A 477 -1.80 34.53 -18.17
CA GLY A 477 -1.86 35.52 -19.24
C GLY A 477 -1.70 36.98 -18.82
N GLN A 478 -1.40 37.26 -17.53
CA GLN A 478 -1.24 38.62 -17.02
C GLN A 478 0.22 39.11 -17.02
N GLY A 479 1.16 38.36 -17.58
CA GLY A 479 2.59 38.69 -17.57
C GLY A 479 3.30 38.38 -16.25
N GLU A 480 2.70 37.56 -15.40
CA GLU A 480 3.33 37.08 -14.18
C GLU A 480 4.49 36.10 -14.46
N ASP A 481 5.52 36.17 -13.61
CA ASP A 481 6.71 35.32 -13.74
C ASP A 481 6.38 33.84 -13.60
N GLN A 482 7.06 33.00 -14.39
CA GLN A 482 6.96 31.53 -14.36
C GLN A 482 5.52 31.02 -14.52
N THR A 483 4.73 31.61 -15.40
CA THR A 483 3.34 31.25 -15.66
C THR A 483 3.17 30.73 -17.07
N ILE A 484 2.66 29.49 -17.22
CA ILE A 484 2.26 28.88 -18.48
C ILE A 484 0.93 28.14 -18.27
N PRO A 485 0.17 27.81 -19.31
CA PRO A 485 -1.02 26.96 -19.20
C PRO A 485 -0.62 25.51 -18.85
N GLN A 486 -0.48 25.19 -17.55
CA GLN A 486 0.04 23.89 -17.10
C GLN A 486 -0.94 22.74 -17.27
N GLU A 487 -2.24 23.00 -17.30
CA GLU A 487 -3.30 21.99 -17.39
C GLU A 487 -3.14 21.03 -18.57
N ASN A 488 -2.64 21.55 -19.70
CA ASN A 488 -2.58 20.83 -20.96
C ASN A 488 -1.15 20.52 -21.45
N VAL A 489 -0.12 20.78 -20.65
CA VAL A 489 1.28 20.58 -21.07
C VAL A 489 1.55 19.14 -21.50
N PHE A 490 0.90 18.17 -20.87
CA PHE A 490 1.09 16.74 -21.18
C PHE A 490 0.00 16.16 -22.08
N HIS A 491 -0.82 17.00 -22.73
CA HIS A 491 -1.91 16.52 -23.57
C HIS A 491 -1.44 15.50 -24.61
N GLY A 492 -2.16 14.39 -24.72
CA GLY A 492 -1.86 13.29 -25.66
C GLY A 492 -0.85 12.25 -25.16
N VAL A 493 -0.12 12.52 -24.05
CA VAL A 493 0.87 11.59 -23.47
C VAL A 493 0.69 11.42 -21.96
N ILE A 494 -0.53 11.61 -21.48
CA ILE A 494 -0.92 11.47 -20.08
C ILE A 494 -2.24 10.69 -19.96
N LYS A 495 -2.37 9.82 -18.99
CA LYS A 495 -3.62 9.08 -18.78
C LYS A 495 -4.70 9.95 -18.17
N LYS A 496 -4.34 10.78 -17.22
CA LYS A 496 -5.22 11.72 -16.53
C LYS A 496 -4.45 12.95 -16.08
N SER A 497 -5.03 14.13 -16.30
CA SER A 497 -4.55 15.40 -15.76
C SER A 497 -5.67 16.06 -14.97
N ILE A 498 -5.38 16.57 -13.78
CA ILE A 498 -6.31 17.32 -12.95
C ILE A 498 -5.66 18.60 -12.45
N THR A 499 -6.47 19.67 -12.33
CA THR A 499 -6.11 20.87 -11.59
C THR A 499 -7.00 20.96 -10.36
N LEU A 500 -6.37 21.07 -9.17
CA LEU A 500 -7.09 21.10 -7.92
C LEU A 500 -7.84 22.44 -7.75
N PRO A 501 -9.09 22.42 -7.26
CA PRO A 501 -9.91 23.64 -7.13
C PRO A 501 -9.29 24.64 -6.16
N GLU A 502 -9.48 25.92 -6.45
CA GLU A 502 -8.97 27.04 -5.64
C GLU A 502 -9.87 27.39 -4.43
N SER A 503 -11.09 26.90 -4.43
CA SER A 503 -12.08 27.15 -3.38
C SER A 503 -11.77 26.39 -2.10
N SER A 504 -12.32 26.87 -0.98
CA SER A 504 -12.24 26.24 0.35
C SER A 504 -13.59 25.74 0.83
N GLY A 505 -13.59 24.95 1.89
CA GLY A 505 -14.79 24.40 2.52
C GLY A 505 -15.03 22.93 2.14
N TYR A 506 -16.02 22.34 2.82
CA TYR A 506 -16.29 20.89 2.76
C TYR A 506 -16.42 20.31 1.34
N MET A 507 -17.17 20.99 0.46
CA MET A 507 -17.38 20.48 -0.91
C MET A 507 -16.12 20.57 -1.76
N ALA A 508 -15.31 21.61 -1.57
CA ALA A 508 -14.02 21.75 -2.24
C ALA A 508 -13.03 20.66 -1.78
N GLU A 509 -12.95 20.40 -0.48
CA GLU A 509 -12.13 19.31 0.05
C GLU A 509 -12.60 17.94 -0.44
N TYR A 510 -13.92 17.70 -0.49
CA TYR A 510 -14.48 16.48 -1.07
C TYR A 510 -14.04 16.31 -2.51
N GLN A 511 -14.11 17.37 -3.32
CA GLN A 511 -13.65 17.37 -4.71
C GLN A 511 -12.14 17.07 -4.78
N VAL A 512 -11.31 17.76 -3.99
CA VAL A 512 -9.86 17.55 -3.93
C VAL A 512 -9.54 16.08 -3.63
N ARG A 513 -10.17 15.50 -2.61
CA ARG A 513 -9.95 14.08 -2.23
C ARG A 513 -10.33 13.13 -3.34
N ARG A 514 -11.50 13.34 -3.95
CA ARG A 514 -11.99 12.51 -5.05
C ARG A 514 -11.08 12.59 -6.26
N ASP A 515 -10.72 13.80 -6.67
CA ASP A 515 -9.95 14.02 -7.90
C ASP A 515 -8.51 13.49 -7.75
N ILE A 516 -7.87 13.67 -6.60
CA ILE A 516 -6.56 13.09 -6.29
C ILE A 516 -6.64 11.56 -6.27
N SER A 517 -7.64 10.98 -5.58
CA SER A 517 -7.79 9.52 -5.53
C SER A 517 -8.00 8.91 -6.91
N ASP A 518 -8.83 9.54 -7.74
CA ASP A 518 -9.09 9.08 -9.09
C ASP A 518 -7.84 9.21 -9.97
N CYS A 519 -7.05 10.29 -9.82
CA CYS A 519 -5.79 10.47 -10.52
C CYS A 519 -4.75 9.41 -10.14
N ILE A 520 -4.59 9.13 -8.84
CA ILE A 520 -3.67 8.10 -8.36
C ILE A 520 -4.09 6.71 -8.87
N LEU A 521 -5.36 6.37 -8.75
CA LEU A 521 -5.88 5.07 -9.20
C LEU A 521 -5.75 4.88 -10.71
N GLU A 522 -5.89 5.97 -11.49
CA GLU A 522 -5.75 5.92 -12.94
C GLU A 522 -4.32 5.59 -13.39
N THR A 523 -3.32 5.87 -12.56
CA THR A 523 -1.91 5.54 -12.86
C THR A 523 -1.71 4.05 -13.15
N MET A 524 -2.49 3.19 -12.49
CA MET A 524 -2.39 1.73 -12.63
C MET A 524 -3.63 1.07 -13.26
N HIS A 525 -4.66 1.84 -13.61
CA HIS A 525 -5.90 1.33 -14.17
C HIS A 525 -5.75 0.95 -15.63
N ASN A 526 -6.19 -0.26 -16.03
CA ASN A 526 -6.12 -0.76 -17.41
C ASN A 526 -4.75 -0.53 -18.08
N GLY A 527 -3.70 -1.01 -17.42
CA GLY A 527 -2.30 -0.76 -17.77
C GLY A 527 -1.73 0.46 -17.04
N TYR A 528 -0.42 0.42 -16.84
CA TYR A 528 0.27 1.51 -16.15
C TYR A 528 0.51 2.70 -17.08
N GLY A 529 0.71 3.88 -16.50
CA GLY A 529 1.07 5.07 -17.24
C GLY A 529 1.05 6.32 -16.38
N PRO A 530 1.53 7.46 -16.91
CA PRO A 530 1.67 8.69 -16.14
C PRO A 530 0.34 9.40 -15.90
N THR A 531 0.25 10.08 -14.75
CA THR A 531 -0.85 10.99 -14.38
C THR A 531 -0.31 12.31 -13.85
N HIS A 532 -1.12 13.36 -13.88
CA HIS A 532 -0.72 14.71 -13.52
C HIS A 532 -1.69 15.37 -12.55
N ILE A 533 -1.15 15.98 -11.50
CA ILE A 533 -1.86 16.75 -10.49
C ILE A 533 -1.27 18.15 -10.46
N ASN A 534 -2.01 19.14 -10.96
CA ASN A 534 -1.64 20.55 -10.91
C ASN A 534 -2.24 21.20 -9.67
N ILE A 535 -1.43 21.88 -8.87
CA ILE A 535 -1.84 22.49 -7.61
C ILE A 535 -1.42 23.96 -7.53
N SER A 536 -2.40 24.89 -7.48
CA SER A 536 -2.12 26.31 -7.28
C SER A 536 -1.69 26.60 -5.84
N ILE A 537 -0.60 27.34 -5.68
CA ILE A 537 -0.02 27.76 -4.40
C ILE A 537 0.35 29.23 -4.46
N ASP A 538 -0.39 30.07 -3.73
CA ASP A 538 -0.11 31.51 -3.70
C ASP A 538 0.98 31.86 -2.68
N ASN A 539 0.86 31.36 -1.47
CA ASN A 539 1.77 31.70 -0.39
C ASN A 539 2.91 30.71 -0.25
N ILE A 540 4.03 30.99 -0.91
CA ILE A 540 5.24 30.18 -0.87
C ILE A 540 5.96 30.17 0.50
N THR A 541 5.71 31.18 1.34
CA THR A 541 6.29 31.29 2.70
C THR A 541 5.40 30.70 3.77
N MET A 542 4.25 30.15 3.37
CA MET A 542 3.27 29.54 4.25
C MET A 542 3.94 28.56 5.24
N GLY A 543 3.71 28.79 6.51
CA GLY A 543 4.23 27.93 7.59
C GLY A 543 5.76 27.89 7.73
N ALA A 544 6.52 28.81 7.09
CA ALA A 544 7.98 28.81 7.12
C ALA A 544 8.60 28.89 8.54
N GLN A 545 7.85 29.44 9.49
CA GLN A 545 8.29 29.65 10.89
C GLN A 545 7.84 28.49 11.82
N LEU A 546 7.11 27.49 11.30
CA LEU A 546 6.53 26.42 12.09
C LEU A 546 7.44 25.20 12.12
N GLY A 547 7.48 24.53 13.26
CA GLY A 547 8.20 23.29 13.45
C GLY A 547 7.56 22.11 12.71
N ARG A 548 8.28 20.98 12.69
CA ARG A 548 7.86 19.72 12.00
C ARG A 548 6.50 19.21 12.45
N GLU A 549 6.15 19.41 13.72
CA GLU A 549 4.89 18.94 14.30
C GLU A 549 3.64 19.52 13.64
N HIS A 550 3.76 20.71 13.05
CA HIS A 550 2.66 21.38 12.35
C HIS A 550 2.44 20.89 10.92
N TRP A 551 3.42 20.19 10.36
CA TRP A 551 3.41 19.68 8.99
C TRP A 551 3.05 18.20 8.91
N ARG A 552 2.47 17.63 9.95
CA ARG A 552 2.06 16.21 9.97
C ARG A 552 0.90 15.95 9.01
N LEU A 553 0.91 14.76 8.42
CA LEU A 553 -0.17 14.28 7.57
C LEU A 553 -1.46 14.10 8.38
N LEU A 554 -2.60 14.11 7.71
CA LEU A 554 -3.86 13.77 8.34
C LEU A 554 -3.81 12.30 8.81
N PRO A 555 -4.46 11.96 9.94
CA PRO A 555 -4.44 10.60 10.44
C PRO A 555 -4.98 9.60 9.42
N TYR A 556 -6.08 9.97 8.76
CA TYR A 556 -6.75 9.15 7.75
C TYR A 556 -7.66 10.01 6.86
N ILE A 557 -7.83 9.60 5.59
CA ILE A 557 -8.82 10.20 4.69
C ILE A 557 -9.87 9.15 4.34
N ASN A 558 -11.12 9.42 4.68
CA ASN A 558 -12.25 8.54 4.38
C ASN A 558 -13.23 9.25 3.40
N PRO A 559 -13.78 8.60 2.38
CA PRO A 559 -13.57 7.19 2.04
C PRO A 559 -12.29 6.96 1.23
N HIS A 560 -11.63 5.83 1.47
CA HIS A 560 -10.57 5.33 0.61
C HIS A 560 -11.22 4.64 -0.60
N ILE A 561 -11.03 5.21 -1.79
CA ILE A 561 -11.63 4.69 -3.01
C ILE A 561 -10.80 3.50 -3.52
N ARG A 562 -11.46 2.38 -3.82
CA ARG A 562 -10.83 1.21 -4.45
C ARG A 562 -11.53 0.90 -5.77
N ARG A 563 -10.76 0.52 -6.78
CA ARG A 563 -11.29 -0.02 -8.03
C ARG A 563 -11.29 -1.54 -7.97
N VAL A 564 -12.39 -2.15 -8.38
CA VAL A 564 -12.54 -3.60 -8.55
C VAL A 564 -13.05 -3.83 -9.97
N SER A 565 -12.33 -4.63 -10.76
CA SER A 565 -12.73 -4.96 -12.14
C SER A 565 -13.55 -6.23 -12.17
N ALA A 566 -14.56 -6.27 -13.08
CA ALA A 566 -15.28 -7.50 -13.45
C ALA A 566 -14.55 -8.22 -14.59
N SER A 567 -14.58 -9.55 -14.61
CA SER A 567 -14.01 -10.37 -15.69
C SER A 567 -15.11 -10.89 -16.63
N ASP A 568 -14.75 -11.11 -17.91
CA ASP A 568 -15.63 -11.76 -18.89
C ASP A 568 -16.02 -13.17 -18.51
N THR A 569 -17.09 -13.71 -19.15
CA THR A 569 -17.53 -15.10 -18.88
C THR A 569 -16.53 -16.14 -19.37
N ASN A 570 -16.45 -17.26 -18.66
CA ASN A 570 -15.57 -18.38 -19.05
C ASN A 570 -15.91 -18.94 -20.45
N GLU A 571 -17.19 -18.91 -20.86
CA GLU A 571 -17.62 -19.45 -22.15
C GLU A 571 -17.04 -18.68 -23.33
N GLU A 572 -16.97 -17.35 -23.26
CA GLU A 572 -16.37 -16.54 -24.33
C GLU A 572 -14.89 -16.78 -24.46
N ARG A 573 -14.20 -16.90 -23.34
CA ARG A 573 -12.75 -17.17 -23.31
C ARG A 573 -12.39 -18.56 -23.82
N MET A 574 -13.24 -19.57 -23.61
CA MET A 574 -13.00 -20.93 -24.11
C MET A 574 -12.95 -21.01 -25.64
N LYS A 575 -13.59 -20.10 -26.37
CA LYS A 575 -13.47 -20.02 -27.84
C LYS A 575 -12.02 -19.75 -28.28
N TRP A 576 -11.35 -18.86 -27.56
CA TRP A 576 -9.94 -18.53 -27.79
C TRP A 576 -8.99 -19.70 -27.47
N VAL A 577 -9.29 -20.45 -26.41
CA VAL A 577 -8.55 -21.68 -26.08
C VAL A 577 -8.66 -22.70 -27.21
N GLU A 578 -9.84 -22.91 -27.75
CA GLU A 578 -10.05 -23.86 -28.88
C GLU A 578 -9.34 -23.38 -30.16
N GLU A 579 -9.21 -22.09 -30.36
CA GLU A 579 -8.48 -21.50 -31.49
C GLU A 579 -6.96 -21.76 -31.34
N LEU A 580 -6.41 -21.57 -30.14
CA LEU A 580 -5.01 -21.91 -29.84
C LEU A 580 -4.73 -23.41 -30.03
N LYS A 581 -5.63 -24.25 -29.57
CA LYS A 581 -5.50 -25.72 -29.72
C LYS A 581 -5.45 -26.17 -31.17
N LYS A 582 -6.17 -25.50 -32.06
CA LYS A 582 -6.23 -25.82 -33.50
C LYS A 582 -5.05 -25.26 -34.30
N SER A 583 -4.26 -24.36 -33.72
CA SER A 583 -3.14 -23.71 -34.39
C SER A 583 -1.89 -24.57 -34.33
N ASN A 584 -1.23 -24.74 -35.48
CA ASN A 584 -0.02 -25.52 -35.61
C ASN A 584 1.26 -24.73 -35.27
N ARG A 585 1.23 -23.39 -35.43
CA ARG A 585 2.38 -22.51 -35.25
C ARG A 585 1.97 -21.24 -34.52
N ILE A 586 2.27 -21.17 -33.24
CA ILE A 586 1.98 -19.98 -32.42
C ILE A 586 3.30 -19.26 -32.14
N LEU A 587 3.39 -17.99 -32.54
CA LEU A 587 4.53 -17.13 -32.28
C LEU A 587 4.17 -16.10 -31.22
N ILE A 588 4.83 -16.16 -30.08
CA ILE A 588 4.67 -15.17 -29.02
C ILE A 588 5.85 -14.19 -29.12
N VAL A 589 5.54 -12.92 -29.31
CA VAL A 589 6.53 -11.84 -29.17
C VAL A 589 6.42 -11.26 -27.78
N TYR A 590 7.41 -11.58 -26.95
CA TYR A 590 7.51 -11.09 -25.60
C TYR A 590 8.35 -9.80 -25.58
N GLY A 591 7.66 -8.66 -25.52
CA GLY A 591 8.28 -7.34 -25.60
C GLY A 591 9.03 -6.94 -24.33
N GLN A 592 9.29 -5.64 -24.20
CA GLN A 592 9.95 -5.06 -23.02
C GLN A 592 9.19 -5.42 -21.73
N ASN A 593 9.90 -5.96 -20.76
CA ASN A 593 9.34 -6.41 -19.50
C ASN A 593 10.38 -6.37 -18.36
N VAL A 594 9.91 -6.43 -17.15
CA VAL A 594 10.76 -6.74 -15.99
C VAL A 594 11.00 -8.25 -15.92
N LYS A 595 11.99 -8.66 -15.15
CA LYS A 595 12.28 -10.09 -14.95
C LYS A 595 11.09 -10.76 -14.25
N PRO A 596 10.51 -11.83 -14.83
CA PRO A 596 9.38 -12.50 -14.21
C PRO A 596 9.79 -13.17 -12.89
N ASN A 597 8.88 -13.16 -11.93
CA ASN A 597 9.01 -13.95 -10.71
C ASN A 597 8.74 -15.43 -11.00
N GLU A 598 8.99 -16.30 -10.03
CA GLU A 598 8.84 -17.75 -10.19
C GLU A 598 7.42 -18.17 -10.58
N LYS A 599 6.38 -17.54 -10.02
CA LYS A 599 4.97 -17.81 -10.37
C LYS A 599 4.69 -17.48 -11.83
N GLN A 600 5.13 -16.32 -12.28
CA GLN A 600 4.97 -15.87 -13.67
C GLN A 600 5.72 -16.77 -14.65
N LEU A 601 6.96 -17.12 -14.32
CA LEU A 601 7.78 -18.03 -15.14
C LEU A 601 7.12 -19.40 -15.25
N ASN A 602 6.58 -19.95 -14.17
CA ASN A 602 5.86 -21.20 -14.16
C ASN A 602 4.59 -21.16 -15.03
N ALA A 603 3.85 -20.04 -15.00
CA ALA A 603 2.68 -19.85 -15.85
C ALA A 603 3.04 -19.81 -17.35
N ILE A 604 4.12 -19.09 -17.69
CA ILE A 604 4.65 -19.01 -19.07
C ILE A 604 5.09 -20.40 -19.55
N ASN A 605 5.85 -21.12 -18.73
CA ASN A 605 6.32 -22.46 -19.07
C ASN A 605 5.15 -23.44 -19.25
N ASN A 606 4.17 -23.44 -18.35
CA ASN A 606 2.98 -24.28 -18.44
C ASN A 606 2.17 -23.99 -19.71
N PHE A 607 2.03 -22.73 -20.10
CA PHE A 607 1.40 -22.37 -21.38
C PHE A 607 2.20 -22.93 -22.55
N ALA A 608 3.51 -22.67 -22.59
CA ALA A 608 4.37 -23.06 -23.69
C ALA A 608 4.54 -24.58 -23.81
N GLU A 609 4.47 -25.33 -22.72
CA GLU A 609 4.47 -26.79 -22.72
C GLU A 609 3.24 -27.39 -23.43
N LYS A 610 2.10 -26.71 -23.31
CA LYS A 610 0.81 -27.22 -23.81
C LYS A 610 0.55 -26.85 -25.26
N TYR A 611 0.89 -25.63 -25.66
CA TYR A 611 0.65 -25.15 -27.03
C TYR A 611 1.90 -25.24 -27.91
N ASN A 612 1.73 -25.54 -29.19
CA ASN A 612 2.85 -25.58 -30.14
C ASN A 612 3.32 -24.16 -30.44
N CYS A 613 4.07 -23.57 -29.53
CA CYS A 613 4.50 -22.19 -29.58
C CYS A 613 6.01 -22.02 -29.44
N VAL A 614 6.48 -20.87 -29.90
CA VAL A 614 7.81 -20.33 -29.64
C VAL A 614 7.67 -18.92 -29.07
N ILE A 615 8.49 -18.58 -28.08
CA ILE A 615 8.53 -17.26 -27.48
C ILE A 615 9.78 -16.54 -27.98
N VAL A 616 9.57 -15.53 -28.79
CA VAL A 616 10.66 -14.66 -29.29
C VAL A 616 10.90 -13.56 -28.26
N THR A 617 12.15 -13.44 -27.85
CA THR A 617 12.62 -12.49 -26.84
C THR A 617 13.78 -11.65 -27.35
N ASP A 618 13.97 -10.52 -26.70
CA ASP A 618 15.14 -9.65 -26.82
C ASP A 618 15.78 -9.43 -25.45
N PHE A 619 16.86 -8.67 -25.36
CA PHE A 619 17.52 -8.34 -24.09
C PHE A 619 16.56 -7.70 -23.09
N ILE A 620 15.78 -6.70 -23.54
CA ILE A 620 14.82 -5.98 -22.69
C ILE A 620 13.55 -6.79 -22.34
N SER A 621 13.39 -7.97 -22.89
CA SER A 621 12.30 -8.88 -22.52
C SER A 621 12.50 -9.46 -21.12
N ASN A 622 13.75 -9.58 -20.67
CA ASN A 622 14.14 -10.12 -19.38
C ASN A 622 13.58 -11.54 -19.10
N LEU A 623 13.22 -12.26 -20.14
CA LEU A 623 12.70 -13.63 -20.09
C LEU A 623 13.71 -14.57 -20.74
N ASP A 624 14.06 -15.63 -20.01
CA ASP A 624 14.91 -16.73 -20.47
C ASP A 624 14.36 -18.05 -19.91
N CYS A 625 13.85 -18.90 -20.78
CA CYS A 625 13.34 -20.21 -20.43
C CYS A 625 13.50 -21.17 -21.61
N GLU A 626 13.13 -22.44 -21.43
CA GLU A 626 13.30 -23.46 -22.47
C GLU A 626 12.60 -23.13 -23.79
N TYR A 627 11.51 -22.37 -23.75
CA TYR A 627 10.69 -22.05 -24.93
C TYR A 627 11.09 -20.73 -25.61
N THR A 628 12.11 -20.03 -25.11
CA THR A 628 12.57 -18.75 -25.67
C THR A 628 13.60 -18.90 -26.76
N VAL A 629 13.55 -18.01 -27.75
CA VAL A 629 14.54 -17.87 -28.82
C VAL A 629 14.87 -16.39 -28.98
N LYS A 630 16.17 -16.08 -29.13
CA LYS A 630 16.68 -14.73 -29.44
C LYS A 630 17.14 -14.67 -30.90
N PRO A 631 16.25 -14.46 -31.86
CA PRO A 631 16.51 -14.75 -33.27
C PRO A 631 17.13 -13.60 -34.07
N TYR A 632 17.61 -12.52 -33.41
CA TYR A 632 18.03 -11.29 -34.08
C TYR A 632 19.01 -11.53 -35.23
N ASN A 633 20.07 -12.33 -35.01
CA ASN A 633 21.07 -12.60 -36.05
C ASN A 633 20.46 -13.38 -37.21
N MET A 634 19.73 -14.44 -36.93
CA MET A 634 19.03 -15.29 -37.89
C MET A 634 18.05 -14.50 -38.76
N LEU A 635 17.24 -13.64 -38.14
CA LEU A 635 16.22 -12.86 -38.86
C LEU A 635 16.81 -11.81 -39.82
N ASN A 636 18.06 -11.35 -39.60
CA ASN A 636 18.78 -10.47 -40.50
C ASN A 636 19.32 -11.21 -41.73
N GLU A 637 19.61 -12.49 -41.61
CA GLU A 637 20.21 -13.32 -42.68
C GLU A 637 19.15 -14.06 -43.52
N ILE A 638 18.07 -14.49 -42.91
CA ILE A 638 17.02 -15.28 -43.60
C ILE A 638 16.30 -14.43 -44.65
N ASP A 639 16.06 -14.99 -45.83
CA ASP A 639 15.21 -14.37 -46.84
C ASP A 639 13.73 -14.49 -46.54
N GLN A 640 12.86 -13.69 -47.20
CA GLN A 640 11.44 -13.65 -46.95
C GLN A 640 10.72 -14.96 -47.27
N ARG A 641 11.16 -15.67 -48.33
CA ARG A 641 10.55 -16.92 -48.75
C ARG A 641 10.80 -18.01 -47.72
N SER A 642 12.03 -18.19 -47.29
CA SER A 642 12.42 -19.15 -46.28
C SER A 642 11.73 -18.85 -44.94
N PHE A 643 11.56 -17.58 -44.56
CA PHE A 643 10.78 -17.16 -43.41
C PHE A 643 9.32 -17.63 -43.53
N ASN A 644 8.68 -17.34 -44.66
CA ASN A 644 7.27 -17.72 -44.87
C ASN A 644 7.04 -19.23 -44.83
N GLU A 645 7.93 -20.02 -45.40
CA GLU A 645 7.82 -21.47 -45.47
C GLU A 645 8.06 -22.14 -44.09
N LYS A 646 9.07 -21.69 -43.33
CA LYS A 646 9.56 -22.38 -42.15
C LYS A 646 9.12 -21.73 -40.84
N LEU A 647 9.03 -20.40 -40.77
CA LEU A 647 8.93 -19.64 -39.53
C LEU A 647 7.61 -18.85 -39.38
N SER A 648 6.86 -18.65 -40.47
CA SER A 648 5.61 -17.88 -40.41
C SER A 648 4.58 -18.53 -39.48
N PRO A 649 3.99 -17.78 -38.52
CA PRO A 649 2.99 -18.33 -37.61
C PRO A 649 1.57 -18.33 -38.20
N ASP A 650 0.68 -19.16 -37.65
CA ASP A 650 -0.76 -19.10 -37.84
C ASP A 650 -1.36 -18.01 -36.93
N ILE A 651 -0.87 -17.97 -35.67
CA ILE A 651 -1.21 -16.96 -34.67
C ILE A 651 0.06 -16.29 -34.16
N LEU A 652 0.06 -14.97 -34.26
CA LEU A 652 1.04 -14.08 -33.62
C LEU A 652 0.42 -13.52 -32.35
N ILE A 653 1.06 -13.67 -31.20
CA ILE A 653 0.61 -13.10 -29.92
C ILE A 653 1.66 -12.10 -29.44
N SER A 654 1.29 -10.82 -29.26
CA SER A 654 2.16 -9.83 -28.65
C SER A 654 1.77 -9.59 -27.19
N VAL A 655 2.75 -9.65 -26.29
CA VAL A 655 2.61 -9.42 -24.86
C VAL A 655 3.71 -8.48 -24.35
N GLY A 656 3.45 -7.77 -23.26
CA GLY A 656 4.42 -6.84 -22.67
C GLY A 656 4.48 -5.49 -23.35
N GLY A 657 5.55 -4.76 -23.08
CA GLY A 657 5.79 -3.42 -23.60
C GLY A 657 6.12 -3.41 -25.10
N LYS A 658 6.64 -2.28 -25.53
CA LYS A 658 6.96 -2.05 -26.96
C LYS A 658 7.90 -3.13 -27.49
N SER A 659 7.54 -3.75 -28.58
CA SER A 659 8.47 -4.54 -29.37
C SER A 659 9.30 -3.59 -30.26
N LEU A 660 10.46 -4.07 -30.69
CA LEU A 660 11.50 -3.24 -31.24
C LEU A 660 11.14 -2.58 -32.60
N MET A 661 11.36 -1.29 -32.70
CA MET A 661 11.37 -0.59 -34.00
C MET A 661 12.52 -1.11 -34.86
N ASN A 662 12.25 -1.22 -36.14
CA ASN A 662 13.20 -1.72 -37.16
C ASN A 662 13.70 -3.15 -36.84
N ASP A 663 12.91 -3.94 -36.13
CA ASP A 663 13.21 -5.33 -35.93
C ASP A 663 12.97 -6.14 -37.21
N PRO A 664 13.91 -6.99 -37.62
CA PRO A 664 13.74 -7.83 -38.79
C PRO A 664 12.46 -8.68 -38.75
N LEU A 665 12.03 -9.14 -37.56
CA LEU A 665 10.78 -9.89 -37.42
C LEU A 665 9.57 -9.06 -37.84
N THR A 666 9.49 -7.80 -37.41
CA THR A 666 8.41 -6.90 -37.81
C THR A 666 8.30 -6.77 -39.32
N PHE A 667 9.44 -6.60 -39.97
CA PHE A 667 9.49 -6.50 -41.41
C PHE A 667 9.06 -7.80 -42.11
N LYS A 668 9.52 -8.96 -41.59
CA LYS A 668 9.16 -10.29 -42.11
C LYS A 668 7.66 -10.57 -41.96
N ILE A 669 7.04 -10.21 -40.84
CA ILE A 669 5.60 -10.37 -40.62
C ILE A 669 4.78 -9.43 -41.50
N ARG A 670 5.15 -8.17 -41.60
CA ARG A 670 4.44 -7.18 -42.43
C ARG A 670 4.42 -7.58 -43.92
N ASN A 671 5.55 -8.10 -44.42
CA ASN A 671 5.70 -8.55 -45.80
C ASN A 671 5.42 -10.05 -46.00
N GLY A 672 4.96 -10.73 -44.93
CA GLY A 672 4.69 -12.16 -44.91
C GLY A 672 3.30 -12.54 -45.42
N LEU A 673 2.89 -13.77 -45.12
CA LEU A 673 1.61 -14.36 -45.52
C LEU A 673 0.42 -13.56 -44.97
N GLN A 674 -0.65 -13.45 -45.74
CA GLN A 674 -1.83 -12.66 -45.38
C GLN A 674 -2.69 -13.33 -44.27
N GLY A 675 -2.60 -14.64 -44.07
CA GLY A 675 -3.44 -15.39 -43.13
C GLY A 675 -2.99 -15.36 -41.68
N ILE A 676 -1.94 -14.59 -41.34
CA ILE A 676 -1.46 -14.47 -39.96
C ILE A 676 -2.50 -13.70 -39.10
N ARG A 677 -2.97 -14.30 -38.03
CA ARG A 677 -3.85 -13.66 -37.05
C ARG A 677 -3.02 -13.10 -35.89
N HIS A 678 -3.13 -11.80 -35.63
CA HIS A 678 -2.42 -11.16 -34.53
C HIS A 678 -3.34 -10.87 -33.35
N TRP A 679 -3.00 -11.41 -32.20
CA TRP A 679 -3.63 -11.16 -30.91
C TRP A 679 -2.74 -10.26 -30.06
N SER A 680 -3.25 -9.12 -29.62
CA SER A 680 -2.55 -8.20 -28.72
C SER A 680 -3.11 -8.36 -27.30
N VAL A 681 -2.27 -8.79 -26.37
CA VAL A 681 -2.63 -8.92 -24.95
C VAL A 681 -2.20 -7.64 -24.24
N VAL A 682 -3.16 -6.78 -23.95
CA VAL A 682 -2.93 -5.46 -23.36
C VAL A 682 -4.01 -5.10 -22.32
N PRO A 683 -3.65 -4.75 -21.09
CA PRO A 683 -4.63 -4.49 -20.02
C PRO A 683 -5.55 -3.31 -20.30
N ASN A 684 -5.14 -2.35 -21.11
CA ASN A 684 -5.89 -1.12 -21.41
C ASN A 684 -6.73 -1.19 -22.68
N GLY A 685 -6.79 -2.35 -23.35
CA GLY A 685 -7.57 -2.53 -24.57
C GLY A 685 -7.13 -1.68 -25.78
N ASN A 686 -5.97 -1.03 -25.71
CA ASN A 686 -5.52 -0.13 -26.79
C ASN A 686 -5.19 -0.91 -28.08
N PHE A 687 -5.71 -0.40 -29.20
CA PHE A 687 -5.43 -0.94 -30.51
C PHE A 687 -4.06 -0.47 -31.00
N LYS A 688 -3.06 -1.37 -30.93
CA LYS A 688 -1.72 -1.15 -31.46
C LYS A 688 -1.41 -2.19 -32.53
N ASP A 689 -1.69 -1.90 -33.79
CA ASP A 689 -1.40 -2.83 -34.89
C ASP A 689 0.00 -2.61 -35.49
N PHE A 690 1.00 -2.94 -34.68
CA PHE A 690 2.41 -2.77 -35.07
C PHE A 690 2.82 -3.68 -36.25
N TYR A 691 2.19 -4.84 -36.36
CA TYR A 691 2.50 -5.83 -37.40
C TYR A 691 1.62 -5.74 -38.65
N PHE A 692 0.61 -4.87 -38.66
CA PHE A 692 -0.41 -4.78 -39.72
C PHE A 692 -1.19 -6.09 -39.93
N ARG A 693 -1.44 -6.81 -38.80
CA ARG A 693 -2.08 -8.13 -38.76
C ARG A 693 -3.06 -8.26 -37.61
N LEU A 694 -3.38 -7.19 -36.91
CA LEU A 694 -4.21 -7.24 -35.72
C LEU A 694 -5.60 -7.79 -36.04
N THR A 695 -5.98 -8.86 -35.39
CA THR A 695 -7.31 -9.47 -35.47
C THR A 695 -8.07 -9.44 -34.17
N SER A 696 -7.36 -9.35 -33.03
CA SER A 696 -7.98 -9.42 -31.72
C SER A 696 -7.17 -8.66 -30.67
N VAL A 697 -7.86 -8.00 -29.77
CA VAL A 697 -7.30 -7.36 -28.57
C VAL A 697 -7.87 -8.09 -27.36
N LEU A 698 -6.99 -8.71 -26.58
CA LEU A 698 -7.34 -9.38 -25.33
C LEU A 698 -7.07 -8.39 -24.19
N GLU A 699 -8.12 -7.79 -23.66
CA GLU A 699 -8.06 -6.79 -22.58
C GLU A 699 -7.84 -7.47 -21.24
N MET A 700 -6.62 -7.92 -21.02
CA MET A 700 -6.21 -8.60 -19.79
C MET A 700 -4.71 -8.44 -19.57
N SER A 701 -4.25 -8.68 -18.32
CA SER A 701 -2.82 -8.72 -18.04
C SER A 701 -2.15 -9.95 -18.66
N GLN A 702 -0.86 -9.83 -18.99
CA GLN A 702 -0.08 -10.97 -19.49
C GLN A 702 -0.04 -12.15 -18.49
N ASP A 703 0.02 -11.85 -17.19
CA ASP A 703 0.06 -12.88 -16.14
C ASP A 703 -1.24 -13.70 -16.13
N TYR A 704 -2.38 -13.00 -16.21
CA TYR A 704 -3.69 -13.66 -16.31
C TYR A 704 -3.80 -14.45 -17.60
N PHE A 705 -3.32 -13.94 -18.74
CA PHE A 705 -3.29 -14.64 -20.01
C PHE A 705 -2.55 -15.98 -19.92
N PHE A 706 -1.30 -15.96 -19.47
CA PHE A 706 -0.52 -17.20 -19.38
C PHE A 706 -1.08 -18.18 -18.35
N GLU A 707 -1.48 -17.69 -17.17
CA GLU A 707 -2.03 -18.55 -16.10
C GLU A 707 -3.34 -19.21 -16.55
N TRP A 708 -4.31 -18.40 -16.98
CA TRP A 708 -5.64 -18.92 -17.30
C TRP A 708 -5.67 -19.77 -18.55
N PHE A 709 -5.05 -19.32 -19.66
CA PHE A 709 -5.01 -20.09 -20.90
C PHE A 709 -4.16 -21.36 -20.76
N GLY A 710 -3.06 -21.32 -19.99
CA GLY A 710 -2.27 -22.48 -19.69
C GLY A 710 -3.05 -23.54 -18.89
N GLN A 711 -3.84 -23.13 -17.88
CA GLN A 711 -4.68 -24.04 -17.11
C GLN A 711 -5.86 -24.60 -17.94
N SER A 712 -6.45 -23.78 -18.80
CA SER A 712 -7.61 -24.16 -19.61
C SER A 712 -7.30 -25.06 -20.82
N ALA A 713 -6.02 -25.26 -21.14
CA ALA A 713 -5.58 -26.09 -22.26
C ALA A 713 -5.93 -27.58 -22.09
N GLY A 714 -6.06 -28.08 -20.85
CA GLY A 714 -6.23 -29.51 -20.55
C GLY A 714 -4.92 -30.30 -20.76
N ASP A 715 -5.03 -31.56 -21.12
CA ASP A 715 -3.89 -32.53 -21.27
C ASP A 715 -3.22 -32.53 -22.64
N ILE A 716 -3.25 -31.39 -23.35
CA ILE A 716 -2.57 -31.28 -24.64
C ILE A 716 -1.05 -31.26 -24.40
N LYS A 717 -0.33 -32.06 -25.18
CA LYS A 717 1.13 -32.02 -25.21
C LYS A 717 1.60 -31.45 -26.54
N ASN A 718 2.37 -30.40 -26.47
CA ASN A 718 3.10 -29.80 -27.60
C ASN A 718 4.14 -30.85 -28.13
N LYS A 719 4.24 -31.00 -29.43
CA LYS A 719 5.28 -31.80 -30.06
C LYS A 719 6.64 -31.10 -30.14
N GLY A 720 6.69 -29.79 -29.87
CA GLY A 720 7.92 -29.01 -29.87
C GLY A 720 8.56 -28.77 -31.26
N GLU A 721 7.92 -29.22 -32.34
CA GLU A 721 8.49 -29.16 -33.70
C GLU A 721 8.75 -27.72 -34.15
N TYR A 722 7.82 -26.82 -33.90
CA TYR A 722 7.95 -25.41 -34.29
C TYR A 722 9.08 -24.71 -33.52
N LEU A 723 9.17 -24.93 -32.22
CA LEU A 723 10.26 -24.42 -31.37
C LEU A 723 11.62 -24.94 -31.86
N GLN A 724 11.71 -26.24 -32.20
CA GLN A 724 12.97 -26.84 -32.64
C GLN A 724 13.47 -26.24 -33.95
N VAL A 725 12.57 -25.90 -34.89
CA VAL A 725 12.94 -25.23 -36.13
C VAL A 725 13.55 -23.84 -35.83
N TRP A 726 12.91 -23.06 -34.95
CA TRP A 726 13.42 -21.74 -34.54
C TRP A 726 14.78 -21.83 -33.83
N LYS A 727 14.95 -22.79 -32.91
CA LYS A 727 16.22 -23.00 -32.20
C LYS A 727 17.35 -23.38 -33.14
N ASN A 728 17.14 -24.41 -33.98
CA ASN A 728 18.16 -24.87 -34.92
C ASN A 728 18.63 -23.78 -35.88
N MET A 729 17.70 -22.99 -36.43
CA MET A 729 18.04 -21.89 -37.32
C MET A 729 18.73 -20.73 -36.59
N SER A 730 18.32 -20.41 -35.35
CA SER A 730 18.94 -19.37 -34.57
C SER A 730 20.36 -19.71 -34.12
N GLU A 731 20.62 -20.98 -33.79
CA GLU A 731 21.96 -21.48 -33.42
C GLU A 731 22.97 -21.50 -34.59
N GLN A 732 22.48 -21.69 -35.80
CA GLN A 732 23.31 -21.69 -36.99
C GLN A 732 23.71 -20.30 -37.49
N ALA A 733 22.98 -19.25 -37.08
CA ALA A 733 23.23 -17.90 -37.47
C ALA A 733 24.47 -17.33 -36.77
N SER A 734 25.42 -16.80 -37.56
CA SER A 734 26.65 -16.18 -37.07
C SER A 734 26.78 -14.74 -37.54
N PHE A 735 27.33 -13.87 -36.71
CA PHE A 735 27.59 -12.49 -37.09
C PHE A 735 29.05 -12.31 -37.51
N PRO A 736 29.35 -11.58 -38.58
CA PRO A 736 30.73 -11.29 -38.96
C PRO A 736 31.49 -10.59 -37.85
N VAL A 737 32.67 -11.10 -37.52
CA VAL A 737 33.51 -10.55 -36.45
C VAL A 737 34.25 -9.34 -37.00
N ASP A 738 34.01 -8.15 -36.43
CA ASP A 738 34.78 -6.92 -36.69
C ASP A 738 35.76 -6.68 -35.53
N ASP A 739 37.05 -6.81 -35.81
CA ASP A 739 38.11 -6.61 -34.84
C ASP A 739 38.69 -5.20 -34.81
N ARG A 740 38.16 -4.27 -35.60
CA ARG A 740 38.56 -2.86 -35.53
C ARG A 740 38.18 -2.26 -34.18
N TYR A 741 38.99 -1.35 -33.67
CA TYR A 741 38.71 -0.64 -32.43
C TYR A 741 37.58 0.37 -32.64
N ASN A 742 36.37 -0.08 -32.38
CA ASN A 742 35.14 0.69 -32.60
C ASN A 742 34.09 0.25 -31.54
N ALA A 743 32.90 0.80 -31.59
CA ALA A 743 31.81 0.48 -30.65
C ALA A 743 31.46 -1.03 -30.61
N HIS A 744 31.57 -1.74 -31.77
CA HIS A 744 31.33 -3.20 -31.77
C HIS A 744 32.40 -3.96 -30.98
N PHE A 745 33.68 -3.57 -31.13
CA PHE A 745 34.78 -4.17 -30.38
C PHE A 745 34.57 -3.99 -28.85
N ILE A 746 34.16 -2.78 -28.47
CA ILE A 746 33.89 -2.44 -27.04
C ILE A 746 32.77 -3.33 -26.50
N GLN A 747 31.64 -3.40 -27.20
CA GLN A 747 30.48 -4.19 -26.78
C GLN A 747 30.75 -5.69 -26.78
N LYS A 748 31.47 -6.22 -27.77
CA LYS A 748 31.91 -7.62 -27.85
C LYS A 748 32.66 -8.07 -26.60
N ASN A 749 33.53 -7.19 -26.08
CA ASN A 749 34.37 -7.50 -24.93
C ASN A 749 33.76 -7.08 -23.59
N PHE A 750 32.67 -6.28 -23.57
CA PHE A 750 31.98 -5.85 -22.38
C PHE A 750 30.79 -6.75 -22.03
N ILE A 751 29.86 -6.96 -22.98
CA ILE A 751 28.57 -7.63 -22.72
C ILE A 751 28.73 -9.03 -22.11
N PRO A 752 29.65 -9.91 -22.63
CA PRO A 752 29.77 -11.26 -22.08
C PRO A 752 30.37 -11.34 -20.67
N ILE A 753 31.14 -10.34 -20.29
CA ILE A 753 31.89 -10.34 -18.99
C ILE A 753 31.11 -9.68 -17.86
N ILE A 754 29.94 -9.07 -18.14
CA ILE A 754 29.08 -8.50 -17.09
C ILE A 754 28.79 -9.59 -16.05
N PRO A 755 29.01 -9.32 -14.73
CA PRO A 755 28.76 -10.26 -13.67
C PRO A 755 27.31 -10.73 -13.61
N GLU A 756 27.10 -11.93 -13.11
CA GLU A 756 25.75 -12.44 -12.86
C GLU A 756 24.99 -11.55 -11.89
N ASN A 757 23.66 -11.59 -11.99
CA ASN A 757 22.73 -10.82 -11.16
C ASN A 757 22.93 -9.29 -11.23
N SER A 758 23.62 -8.77 -12.25
CA SER A 758 23.78 -7.33 -12.48
C SER A 758 22.55 -6.69 -13.11
N LEU A 759 22.47 -5.36 -13.03
CA LEU A 759 21.56 -4.53 -13.81
C LEU A 759 22.34 -3.92 -14.98
N LEU A 760 21.81 -4.00 -16.19
CA LEU A 760 22.36 -3.35 -17.38
C LEU A 760 21.33 -2.40 -17.97
N HIS A 761 21.63 -1.12 -18.00
CA HIS A 761 20.87 -0.14 -18.79
C HIS A 761 21.62 0.17 -20.09
N LEU A 762 20.93 0.06 -21.21
CA LEU A 762 21.49 0.35 -22.53
C LEU A 762 20.97 1.70 -23.03
N GLY A 763 21.88 2.56 -23.43
CA GLY A 763 21.52 3.79 -24.15
C GLY A 763 20.83 3.47 -25.46
N VAL A 764 19.90 4.32 -25.85
CA VAL A 764 19.17 4.20 -27.11
C VAL A 764 20.12 4.32 -28.29
N GLY A 765 19.83 3.61 -29.37
CA GLY A 765 20.61 3.62 -30.61
C GLY A 765 21.66 2.52 -30.64
N GLN A 766 22.91 2.84 -31.03
CA GLN A 766 23.94 1.84 -31.27
C GLN A 766 24.26 0.98 -30.05
N SER A 767 24.25 1.57 -28.86
CA SER A 767 24.47 0.84 -27.60
C SER A 767 23.49 -0.33 -27.42
N PHE A 768 22.21 -0.11 -27.75
CA PHE A 768 21.19 -1.15 -27.70
C PHE A 768 21.24 -2.09 -28.89
N PHE A 769 21.22 -1.56 -30.14
CA PHE A 769 21.08 -2.37 -31.36
C PHE A 769 22.23 -3.36 -31.53
N ASP A 770 23.44 -2.95 -31.24
CA ASP A 770 24.63 -3.80 -31.43
C ASP A 770 24.83 -4.78 -30.27
N SER A 771 24.43 -4.42 -29.02
CA SER A 771 24.56 -5.32 -27.87
C SER A 771 23.82 -6.63 -28.06
N ARG A 772 22.69 -6.65 -28.77
CA ARG A 772 21.88 -7.85 -29.05
C ARG A 772 22.61 -8.96 -29.83
N ARG A 773 23.74 -8.65 -30.42
CA ARG A 773 24.58 -9.59 -31.18
C ARG A 773 25.40 -10.52 -30.29
N TYR A 774 25.61 -10.14 -29.04
CA TYR A 774 26.50 -10.81 -28.11
C TYR A 774 25.73 -11.60 -27.04
N LYS A 775 26.40 -12.63 -26.46
CA LYS A 775 25.81 -13.40 -25.36
C LYS A 775 25.82 -12.59 -24.07
N LEU A 776 24.69 -12.51 -23.42
CA LEU A 776 24.54 -11.96 -22.08
C LEU A 776 24.04 -13.04 -21.15
N LYS A 777 24.50 -13.03 -19.90
CA LYS A 777 24.05 -13.98 -18.87
C LYS A 777 22.56 -13.76 -18.55
N SER A 778 21.79 -14.82 -18.45
CA SER A 778 20.33 -14.75 -18.22
C SER A 778 19.93 -14.15 -16.85
N SER A 779 20.87 -14.15 -15.90
CA SER A 779 20.66 -13.53 -14.59
C SER A 779 20.71 -12.00 -14.63
N VAL A 780 21.28 -11.37 -15.69
CA VAL A 780 21.36 -9.92 -15.84
C VAL A 780 20.00 -9.34 -16.26
N SER A 781 19.52 -8.33 -15.52
CA SER A 781 18.31 -7.58 -15.89
C SER A 781 18.65 -6.44 -16.82
N VAL A 782 17.95 -6.32 -17.96
CA VAL A 782 18.26 -5.33 -19.00
C VAL A 782 17.14 -4.32 -19.18
N TYR A 783 17.49 -3.05 -19.29
CA TYR A 783 16.59 -1.93 -19.48
C TYR A 783 17.07 -0.99 -20.61
N CYS A 784 16.11 -0.29 -21.24
CA CYS A 784 16.38 0.73 -22.24
C CYS A 784 15.14 1.63 -22.38
N ASN A 785 15.33 2.93 -22.63
CA ASN A 785 14.23 3.88 -22.87
C ASN A 785 13.67 3.71 -24.30
N MET A 786 12.92 2.63 -24.53
CA MET A 786 12.39 2.26 -25.84
C MET A 786 11.02 2.83 -26.16
N GLY A 787 10.34 3.50 -25.20
CA GLY A 787 9.02 4.08 -25.42
C GLY A 787 9.00 5.11 -26.52
N THR A 788 9.88 6.09 -26.44
CA THR A 788 10.03 7.17 -27.43
C THR A 788 11.31 7.09 -28.24
N ASN A 789 12.22 6.24 -27.82
CA ASN A 789 13.53 6.07 -28.46
C ASN A 789 14.39 7.34 -28.44
N GLY A 790 14.19 8.20 -27.41
CA GLY A 790 14.93 9.43 -27.18
C GLY A 790 16.27 9.19 -26.50
N ILE A 791 17.30 9.96 -26.86
CA ILE A 791 18.63 9.85 -26.26
C ILE A 791 18.80 10.71 -25.01
N ASP A 792 17.80 11.46 -24.62
CA ASP A 792 17.83 12.61 -23.71
C ASP A 792 17.57 12.27 -22.23
N GLY A 793 17.43 10.99 -21.87
CA GLY A 793 17.13 10.59 -20.49
C GLY A 793 17.72 9.25 -20.07
N CYS A 794 18.60 8.65 -20.87
CA CYS A 794 19.13 7.31 -20.59
C CYS A 794 19.95 7.27 -19.29
N THR A 795 20.82 8.25 -19.07
CA THR A 795 21.65 8.32 -17.86
C THR A 795 20.82 8.65 -16.64
N SER A 796 19.85 9.56 -16.74
CA SER A 796 18.92 9.91 -15.64
C SER A 796 18.07 8.72 -15.21
N THR A 797 17.51 7.98 -16.16
CA THR A 797 16.74 6.74 -15.86
C THR A 797 17.62 5.71 -15.16
N PHE A 798 18.84 5.49 -15.63
CA PHE A 798 19.81 4.60 -15.00
C PHE A 798 20.15 5.04 -13.58
N MET A 799 20.39 6.32 -13.34
CA MET A 799 20.68 6.85 -12.01
C MET A 799 19.50 6.66 -11.06
N GLY A 800 18.27 6.80 -11.56
CA GLY A 800 17.06 6.48 -10.78
C GLY A 800 16.96 5.00 -10.40
N GLN A 801 17.27 4.08 -11.31
CA GLN A 801 17.35 2.65 -11.01
C GLN A 801 18.39 2.36 -9.92
N CYS A 802 19.58 2.96 -10.04
CA CYS A 802 20.66 2.79 -9.05
C CYS A 802 20.32 3.34 -7.66
N ALA A 803 19.40 4.30 -7.56
CA ALA A 803 19.00 4.87 -6.28
C ALA A 803 18.32 3.86 -5.36
N VAL A 804 17.60 2.90 -5.94
CA VAL A 804 16.85 1.86 -5.22
C VAL A 804 17.54 0.49 -5.27
N GLU A 805 18.54 0.33 -6.14
CA GLU A 805 19.31 -0.91 -6.32
C GLU A 805 20.67 -0.79 -5.62
N LYS A 806 20.80 -1.37 -4.42
CA LYS A 806 22.03 -1.22 -3.59
C LYS A 806 22.93 -2.46 -3.58
N ASP A 807 22.35 -3.61 -3.89
CA ASP A 807 23.00 -4.91 -3.66
C ASP A 807 23.67 -5.48 -4.91
N ARG A 808 23.30 -4.99 -6.10
CA ARG A 808 23.83 -5.47 -7.39
C ARG A 808 24.72 -4.42 -8.05
N LEU A 809 25.66 -4.87 -8.86
CA LEU A 809 26.38 -3.99 -9.78
C LEU A 809 25.41 -3.49 -10.86
N CYS A 810 25.41 -2.18 -11.07
CA CYS A 810 24.58 -1.50 -12.06
C CYS A 810 25.47 -0.91 -13.15
N PHE A 811 25.22 -1.31 -14.39
CA PHE A 811 25.97 -0.89 -15.56
C PHE A 811 25.11 -0.05 -16.50
N LEU A 812 25.66 1.05 -16.98
CA LEU A 812 25.14 1.82 -18.12
C LEU A 812 26.14 1.72 -19.26
N LEU A 813 25.67 1.33 -20.45
CA LEU A 813 26.40 1.48 -21.70
C LEU A 813 25.72 2.59 -22.53
N VAL A 814 26.42 3.68 -22.79
CA VAL A 814 25.85 4.87 -23.42
C VAL A 814 26.82 5.48 -24.43
N GLY A 815 26.29 6.10 -25.51
CA GLY A 815 27.08 6.89 -26.46
C GLY A 815 27.32 8.31 -25.91
N ASP A 816 28.35 8.96 -26.48
CA ASP A 816 28.77 10.32 -26.11
C ASP A 816 27.65 11.37 -26.22
N LEU A 817 26.94 11.45 -27.31
CA LEU A 817 25.84 12.41 -27.46
C LEU A 817 24.72 12.20 -26.45
N SER A 818 24.36 10.96 -26.19
CA SER A 818 23.32 10.65 -25.21
C SER A 818 23.77 11.04 -23.78
N PHE A 819 25.03 10.78 -23.44
CA PHE A 819 25.57 11.19 -22.15
C PHE A 819 25.64 12.72 -22.04
N PHE A 820 26.23 13.42 -23.02
CA PHE A 820 26.33 14.88 -22.96
C PHE A 820 24.96 15.58 -22.95
N TYR A 821 23.97 14.98 -23.61
CA TYR A 821 22.59 15.48 -23.56
C TYR A 821 21.96 15.38 -22.17
N ASP A 822 22.38 14.41 -21.36
CA ASP A 822 21.81 14.07 -20.06
C ASP A 822 22.87 14.07 -18.94
N MET A 823 23.96 14.81 -19.11
CA MET A 823 25.10 14.82 -18.19
C MET A 823 24.78 15.32 -16.77
N ASN A 824 23.73 16.13 -16.62
CA ASN A 824 23.30 16.66 -15.32
C ASN A 824 22.80 15.57 -14.37
N SER A 825 22.43 14.42 -14.89
CA SER A 825 21.95 13.28 -14.10
C SER A 825 22.96 12.74 -13.08
N ILE A 826 24.26 12.85 -13.37
CA ILE A 826 25.33 12.43 -12.44
C ILE A 826 25.66 13.47 -11.38
N TRP A 827 25.13 14.68 -11.50
CA TRP A 827 25.20 15.72 -10.45
C TRP A 827 24.15 15.42 -9.37
N ASN A 828 24.37 14.34 -8.63
CA ASN A 828 23.45 13.80 -7.64
C ASN A 828 24.17 13.56 -6.31
N LYS A 829 23.49 13.79 -5.20
CA LYS A 829 24.07 13.60 -3.86
C LYS A 829 24.21 12.13 -3.44
N LYS A 830 23.46 11.21 -4.09
CA LYS A 830 23.44 9.79 -3.76
C LYS A 830 24.23 8.97 -4.80
N LEU A 831 25.54 8.91 -4.65
CA LEU A 831 26.41 8.07 -5.48
C LEU A 831 26.77 6.79 -4.73
N ASN A 832 26.27 5.65 -5.18
CA ASN A 832 26.60 4.35 -4.64
C ASN A 832 27.82 3.74 -5.38
N LYS A 833 28.67 3.02 -4.66
CA LYS A 833 29.87 2.39 -5.22
C LYS A 833 29.61 1.32 -6.29
N ASN A 834 28.38 0.82 -6.40
CA ASN A 834 27.97 -0.18 -7.39
C ASN A 834 27.65 0.40 -8.78
N ILE A 835 27.71 1.71 -8.97
CA ILE A 835 27.43 2.39 -10.24
C ILE A 835 28.62 2.28 -11.20
N ARG A 836 28.37 1.88 -12.45
CA ARG A 836 29.33 1.70 -13.52
C ARG A 836 28.80 2.32 -14.82
N ILE A 837 29.37 3.41 -15.29
CA ILE A 837 29.01 4.04 -16.55
C ILE A 837 30.10 3.83 -17.57
N LEU A 838 29.83 3.11 -18.66
CA LEU A 838 30.69 2.93 -19.81
C LEU A 838 30.20 3.83 -20.95
N MET A 839 30.91 4.91 -21.23
CA MET A 839 30.61 5.81 -22.33
C MET A 839 31.49 5.50 -23.53
N VAL A 840 30.86 5.22 -24.67
CA VAL A 840 31.56 5.08 -25.93
C VAL A 840 31.61 6.45 -26.61
N ASN A 841 32.77 7.08 -26.57
CA ASN A 841 33.01 8.37 -27.21
C ASN A 841 33.59 8.14 -28.61
N ASN A 842 32.71 8.25 -29.62
CA ASN A 842 33.07 8.11 -31.02
C ASN A 842 32.92 9.44 -31.80
N ASN A 843 32.99 10.55 -31.10
CA ASN A 843 32.98 11.93 -31.55
C ASN A 843 31.72 12.32 -32.37
N GLY A 844 30.55 11.82 -32.04
CA GLY A 844 29.29 12.19 -32.66
C GLY A 844 28.42 11.03 -33.06
N THR A 845 27.37 11.27 -33.85
CA THR A 845 26.42 10.22 -34.23
C THR A 845 26.90 9.36 -35.38
N ARG A 846 26.85 8.02 -35.20
CA ARG A 846 27.11 7.04 -36.25
C ARG A 846 25.85 6.54 -36.96
N LEU A 847 24.67 6.65 -36.31
CA LEU A 847 23.39 6.28 -36.93
C LEU A 847 23.08 7.03 -38.23
N LEU A 848 23.59 8.26 -38.34
CA LEU A 848 23.37 9.15 -39.49
C LEU A 848 24.62 9.31 -40.35
N SER A 849 25.69 8.55 -40.12
CA SER A 849 27.00 8.67 -40.80
C SER A 849 26.94 8.40 -42.30
N GLY A 850 25.92 7.70 -42.79
CA GLY A 850 25.70 7.49 -44.25
C GLY A 850 25.46 8.78 -45.04
N HIS A 851 25.10 9.87 -44.36
CA HIS A 851 24.80 11.15 -45.03
C HIS A 851 25.99 12.08 -45.24
N ARG A 852 27.20 11.78 -44.75
CA ARG A 852 28.43 12.57 -44.85
C ARG A 852 28.32 14.09 -44.60
N LEU A 853 27.25 14.54 -43.96
CA LEU A 853 27.00 15.96 -43.68
C LEU A 853 27.41 16.29 -42.23
N LYS A 854 28.34 17.24 -42.08
CA LYS A 854 28.91 17.62 -40.77
C LYS A 854 27.86 17.99 -39.74
N ASN A 855 26.82 18.72 -40.14
CA ASN A 855 25.76 19.15 -39.21
C ASN A 855 24.85 18.00 -38.73
N ILE A 856 24.66 16.96 -39.56
CA ILE A 856 23.88 15.78 -39.22
C ILE A 856 24.68 14.89 -38.26
N SER A 857 26.00 14.79 -38.46
CA SER A 857 26.86 13.92 -37.66
C SER A 857 27.15 14.46 -36.25
N SER A 858 26.82 15.72 -35.97
CA SER A 858 27.03 16.36 -34.63
C SER A 858 28.46 16.12 -34.09
N VAL A 859 29.47 16.27 -34.96
CA VAL A 859 30.87 15.98 -34.62
C VAL A 859 31.36 16.91 -33.52
N HIS A 860 32.03 16.38 -32.52
CA HIS A 860 32.63 17.10 -31.38
C HIS A 860 33.97 16.47 -30.94
N ASN A 861 34.71 17.20 -30.08
CA ASN A 861 35.94 16.74 -29.44
C ASN A 861 35.83 16.86 -27.92
N THR A 862 34.66 16.69 -27.38
CA THR A 862 34.39 16.89 -25.96
C THR A 862 34.72 15.62 -25.19
N SER A 863 35.38 15.75 -24.01
CA SER A 863 35.56 14.69 -23.02
C SER A 863 34.68 14.96 -21.79
N ALA A 864 34.16 13.91 -21.18
CA ALA A 864 33.39 13.96 -19.96
C ALA A 864 34.24 14.18 -18.71
N ARG A 865 35.56 14.02 -18.77
CA ARG A 865 36.47 13.99 -17.61
C ARG A 865 36.21 15.06 -16.58
N GLY A 866 36.27 16.32 -16.96
CA GLY A 866 36.17 17.43 -16.00
C GLY A 866 34.85 17.45 -15.22
N TRP A 867 33.73 17.14 -15.88
CA TRP A 867 32.43 17.05 -15.24
C TRP A 867 32.33 15.82 -14.34
N VAL A 868 32.74 14.65 -14.80
CA VAL A 868 32.71 13.37 -14.08
C VAL A 868 33.53 13.43 -12.79
N GLU A 869 34.78 13.94 -12.88
CA GLU A 869 35.66 14.07 -11.71
C GLU A 869 35.08 15.06 -10.67
N SER A 870 34.45 16.17 -11.13
CA SER A 870 33.83 17.16 -10.23
C SER A 870 32.62 16.63 -9.50
N THR A 871 31.96 15.58 -10.02
CA THR A 871 30.78 14.96 -9.40
C THR A 871 31.11 13.80 -8.46
N GLY A 872 32.37 13.42 -8.31
CA GLY A 872 32.84 12.41 -7.35
C GLY A 872 32.97 10.98 -7.89
N PHE A 873 32.78 10.77 -9.19
CA PHE A 873 33.06 9.49 -9.82
C PHE A 873 34.58 9.23 -9.90
N GLY A 874 34.97 7.98 -9.84
CA GLY A 874 36.28 7.53 -10.30
C GLY A 874 36.30 7.51 -11.82
N TYR A 875 37.13 8.38 -12.45
CA TYR A 875 37.22 8.48 -13.89
C TYR A 875 38.30 7.53 -14.44
N MET A 876 37.96 6.86 -15.54
CA MET A 876 38.84 5.99 -16.32
C MET A 876 38.70 6.35 -17.80
N GLU A 877 39.77 6.20 -18.58
CA GLU A 877 39.72 6.38 -20.04
C GLU A 877 40.55 5.34 -20.77
N ALA A 878 40.20 5.11 -22.05
CA ALA A 878 40.97 4.26 -22.95
C ALA A 878 40.94 4.83 -24.38
N HIS A 879 42.12 4.86 -25.03
CA HIS A 879 42.30 5.32 -26.40
C HIS A 879 42.77 4.22 -27.38
N SER A 880 43.05 3.03 -26.86
CA SER A 880 43.49 1.87 -27.64
C SER A 880 42.80 0.57 -27.16
N LYS A 881 42.91 -0.49 -27.97
CA LYS A 881 42.42 -1.84 -27.62
C LYS A 881 43.08 -2.35 -26.34
N GLU A 882 44.39 -2.15 -26.24
CA GLU A 882 45.19 -2.65 -25.15
C GLU A 882 44.78 -1.98 -23.82
N GLU A 883 44.68 -0.66 -23.81
CA GLU A 883 44.22 0.10 -22.65
C GLU A 883 42.81 -0.30 -22.24
N TYR A 884 41.93 -0.49 -23.22
CA TYR A 884 40.56 -0.90 -22.94
C TYR A 884 40.50 -2.30 -22.32
N LEU A 885 41.21 -3.30 -22.91
CA LEU A 885 41.21 -4.67 -22.42
C LEU A 885 41.88 -4.82 -21.03
N GLU A 886 42.86 -3.98 -20.75
CA GLU A 886 43.51 -3.91 -19.41
C GLU A 886 42.49 -3.40 -18.36
N LYS A 887 41.81 -2.30 -18.65
CA LYS A 887 40.99 -1.58 -17.67
C LYS A 887 39.57 -2.15 -17.51
N ILE A 888 39.01 -2.80 -18.53
CA ILE A 888 37.63 -3.28 -18.50
C ILE A 888 37.36 -4.32 -17.42
N ARG A 889 38.36 -5.16 -17.07
CA ARG A 889 38.21 -6.18 -16.03
C ARG A 889 38.04 -5.57 -14.64
N PHE A 890 38.79 -4.53 -14.32
CA PHE A 890 38.63 -3.77 -13.08
C PHE A 890 37.26 -3.04 -13.09
N PHE A 891 36.90 -2.43 -14.21
CA PHE A 891 35.63 -1.71 -14.33
C PHE A 891 34.41 -2.59 -14.01
N VAL A 892 34.39 -3.86 -14.44
CA VAL A 892 33.28 -4.77 -14.17
C VAL A 892 33.37 -5.46 -12.81
N SER A 893 34.47 -5.31 -12.07
CA SER A 893 34.66 -5.91 -10.76
C SER A 893 33.94 -5.14 -9.65
N ASN A 894 33.84 -5.77 -8.48
CA ASN A 894 33.32 -5.15 -7.26
C ASN A 894 34.42 -4.56 -6.36
N GLU A 895 35.62 -4.36 -6.88
CA GLU A 895 36.80 -3.93 -6.10
C GLU A 895 36.81 -2.41 -5.84
N SER A 896 36.08 -1.61 -6.61
CA SER A 896 36.05 -0.16 -6.43
C SER A 896 35.26 0.27 -5.21
N ASP A 897 35.78 1.22 -4.46
CA ASP A 897 35.16 1.86 -3.30
C ASP A 897 34.19 3.00 -3.64
N ARG A 898 34.13 3.37 -4.94
CA ARG A 898 33.31 4.47 -5.47
C ARG A 898 32.65 4.10 -6.81
N ALA A 899 31.70 4.92 -7.24
CA ALA A 899 31.12 4.86 -8.59
C ALA A 899 32.20 5.05 -9.63
N LEU A 900 32.17 4.29 -10.75
CA LEU A 900 33.14 4.39 -11.84
C LEU A 900 32.51 4.88 -13.12
N PHE A 901 33.22 5.77 -13.82
CA PHE A 901 32.91 6.22 -15.15
C PHE A 901 34.09 5.88 -16.08
N PHE A 902 33.82 5.13 -17.15
CA PHE A 902 34.82 4.71 -18.11
C PHE A 902 34.51 5.29 -19.48
N GLU A 903 35.27 6.30 -19.90
CA GLU A 903 35.19 6.93 -21.23
C GLU A 903 36.12 6.20 -22.16
N VAL A 904 35.55 5.64 -23.25
CA VAL A 904 36.32 4.88 -24.25
C VAL A 904 36.27 5.61 -25.59
N PHE A 905 37.38 6.18 -25.99
CA PHE A 905 37.54 6.89 -27.23
C PHE A 905 37.80 5.91 -28.38
N CYS A 906 36.90 5.86 -29.36
CA CYS A 906 37.05 5.00 -30.52
C CYS A 906 36.55 5.67 -31.81
N ASN A 907 36.95 5.14 -32.99
CA ASN A 907 36.59 5.67 -34.31
C ASN A 907 35.35 4.98 -34.89
#